data_e4cda1e74f7dbf5d9e3cacbd9fed2952
#
_entry.id   e4cda1e74f7dbf5d9e3cacbd9fed2952
#
_cell.length_a   1.000
_cell.length_b   1.000
_cell.length_c   1.000
_cell.angle_alpha   90.00
_cell.angle_beta   90.00
_cell.angle_gamma   90.00
#
_symmetry.space_group_name_H-M   'P 1'
#
loop_
_entity.id
_entity.type
_entity.pdbx_description
1 polymer ?
#
loop_
_entity_poly.entity_id
_entity_poly.type
_entity_poly.pdbx_seq_one_letter_code
_entity_poly.pdbx_strand_id
1 'polypeptide(L)'
;MKKLQGAHLRKPVTPDLLMTPSDQGDVELDMDLAADRGNWTGKLDFLLSCIGYCVGLGNVWRFPYRAYTNGGGAFLVPYFLMLAICGIPLFFMELSLGQFSSLGPLAVWKISPLFKGAGAAMLLIVGLVAIYYNMIIAYVLFYLFASLTSNLPWEHCGNWWNTDLCHEHRGPQDRNGALPLNLTSTVSPSEEYWSRYVLHIQGSQGIGSPGEIRWNLCLCLLLAWVIVFLCILKGVKSSGKVVYFTATFPYLILLMLLVRGVTLPGAWKGIQFYLTPQFHHLLSSKVWIEAALQIFYSLGVGFGGLLTFASYNTFHQNIYRDTFIVTLGNAITSILAGFAIFSVLGYMSQELGVPVDQVAKAGPGLAFVVYPQAMTMLPLSPFWSFLFFFMLLTLGLDSQFAFLETIVTAVTDEFPYYLRPKKAVFSGLICVAMYLMGLILTTDGGMYWLVLLDDYSASFGLMVVVITTCLAVTRVYGIQRFCRDIHMMLGFKPGLYFRACWLFLSPATLLALLVYSIVKYQPSEYGSYRFPAWAELLGILMGLLSCLLIPAGMLVAVLREEGSLWERLQQASRPAMDWGPSLEENRTGMYVATLAGSQSPKPLMVHMRKYGGITSFENTAIEVDREIAEEEEESMM
;
A
#
# COMPACT_ATOMS: atom_id res chain seq x y z
N MET A 1 35.27 59.02 -11.43
CA MET A 1 36.10 59.44 -10.28
C MET A 1 35.89 58.49 -9.12
N LYS A 2 36.99 57.83 -8.69
CA LYS A 2 37.40 57.33 -7.36
C LYS A 2 36.36 56.48 -6.56
N LYS A 3 36.56 55.14 -6.46
CA LYS A 3 37.45 54.40 -5.50
C LYS A 3 37.20 54.74 -4.02
N LEU A 4 36.79 53.63 -3.30
CA LEU A 4 37.26 53.25 -1.95
C LEU A 4 36.59 51.86 -1.70
N GLN A 5 37.31 50.74 -1.74
CA GLN A 5 38.05 50.07 -0.69
C GLN A 5 37.12 49.71 0.48
N GLY A 6 36.74 48.46 0.73
CA GLY A 6 37.63 47.34 1.05
C GLY A 6 37.50 47.09 2.55
N ALA A 7 36.56 46.22 2.99
CA ALA A 7 36.59 45.70 4.35
C ALA A 7 36.63 44.17 4.26
N HIS A 8 37.80 43.60 4.51
CA HIS A 8 38.03 42.19 4.75
C HIS A 8 37.29 41.74 6.02
N LEU A 9 36.18 41.01 5.85
CA LEU A 9 35.66 40.18 6.92
C LEU A 9 36.55 38.93 7.01
N ARG A 10 37.28 38.83 8.11
CA ARG A 10 38.06 37.66 8.51
C ARG A 10 37.06 36.49 8.68
N LYS A 11 37.30 35.41 7.94
CA LYS A 11 36.69 34.10 8.23
C LYS A 11 37.09 33.66 9.65
N PRO A 12 36.21 33.10 10.45
CA PRO A 12 36.59 32.46 11.70
C PRO A 12 37.54 31.29 11.39
N VAL A 13 38.67 31.29 12.09
CA VAL A 13 39.65 30.20 12.06
C VAL A 13 39.01 29.00 12.75
N THR A 14 38.64 27.98 12.00
CA THR A 14 38.33 26.67 12.54
C THR A 14 39.61 26.01 13.05
N PRO A 15 39.65 25.46 14.27
CA PRO A 15 40.78 24.65 14.71
C PRO A 15 40.86 23.40 13.85
N ASP A 16 41.95 23.20 13.13
CA ASP A 16 42.31 21.96 12.48
C ASP A 16 42.46 20.87 13.55
N LEU A 17 41.39 20.11 13.80
CA LEU A 17 41.45 18.82 14.48
C LEU A 17 42.01 17.81 13.49
N LEU A 18 43.18 17.25 13.81
CA LEU A 18 43.88 16.18 13.13
C LEU A 18 42.94 14.94 13.00
N MET A 19 42.10 14.92 11.96
CA MET A 19 41.46 13.69 11.46
C MET A 19 42.44 12.98 10.56
N THR A 20 42.51 11.67 10.66
CA THR A 20 43.29 10.88 9.71
C THR A 20 42.64 10.94 8.32
N PRO A 21 43.39 10.86 7.22
CA PRO A 21 42.82 10.92 5.87
C PRO A 21 41.77 9.85 5.58
N SER A 22 41.75 8.74 6.32
CA SER A 22 40.73 7.71 6.24
C SER A 22 39.39 8.12 6.86
N ASP A 23 39.41 8.84 7.99
CA ASP A 23 38.17 9.24 8.68
C ASP A 23 37.46 10.41 7.96
N GLN A 24 38.22 11.29 7.31
CA GLN A 24 37.64 12.33 6.46
C GLN A 24 37.00 11.75 5.19
N GLY A 25 37.58 10.73 4.59
CA GLY A 25 37.03 10.06 3.42
C GLY A 25 35.71 9.34 3.72
N ASP A 26 35.59 8.74 4.89
CA ASP A 26 34.37 8.01 5.28
C ASP A 26 33.22 8.98 5.62
N VAL A 27 33.51 10.12 6.23
CA VAL A 27 32.50 11.15 6.57
C VAL A 27 32.03 11.92 5.31
N GLU A 28 32.96 12.28 4.39
CA GLU A 28 32.59 12.87 3.10
C GLU A 28 31.80 11.89 2.23
N LEU A 29 32.19 10.61 2.23
CA LEU A 29 31.47 9.56 1.50
C LEU A 29 30.06 9.33 2.02
N ASP A 30 29.84 9.36 3.34
CA ASP A 30 28.51 9.25 3.96
C ASP A 30 27.63 10.47 3.66
N MET A 31 28.19 11.68 3.61
CA MET A 31 27.48 12.90 3.24
C MET A 31 27.11 12.89 1.75
N ASP A 32 28.00 12.47 0.87
CA ASP A 32 27.73 12.34 -0.57
C ASP A 32 26.70 11.24 -0.85
N LEU A 33 26.75 10.12 -0.13
CA LEU A 33 25.76 9.03 -0.24
C LEU A 33 24.37 9.46 0.28
N ALA A 34 24.28 10.32 1.28
CA ALA A 34 23.01 10.89 1.74
C ALA A 34 22.43 11.88 0.72
N ALA A 35 23.29 12.71 0.10
CA ALA A 35 22.91 13.66 -0.95
C ALA A 35 22.44 12.96 -2.23
N ASP A 36 22.96 11.77 -2.56
CA ASP A 36 22.65 11.03 -3.80
C ASP A 36 21.34 10.22 -3.72
N ARG A 37 20.66 10.17 -2.57
CA ARG A 37 19.37 9.47 -2.44
C ARG A 37 18.27 10.09 -3.31
N GLY A 38 18.35 11.40 -3.56
CA GLY A 38 17.39 12.19 -4.32
C GLY A 38 16.09 12.44 -3.54
N ASN A 39 15.39 13.50 -3.94
CA ASN A 39 14.07 13.88 -3.43
C ASN A 39 13.08 13.96 -4.61
N TRP A 40 11.78 14.06 -4.31
CA TRP A 40 10.77 14.40 -5.29
C TRP A 40 11.14 15.71 -6.00
N THR A 41 10.92 15.77 -7.32
CA THR A 41 11.20 16.99 -8.10
C THR A 41 10.24 18.12 -7.79
N GLY A 42 9.02 17.78 -7.33
CA GLY A 42 7.99 18.74 -6.95
C GLY A 42 6.98 18.17 -5.94
N LYS A 43 6.24 19.08 -5.31
CA LYS A 43 5.21 18.71 -4.32
C LYS A 43 4.08 17.87 -4.94
N LEU A 44 3.78 18.09 -6.22
CA LEU A 44 2.75 17.34 -6.94
C LEU A 44 3.18 15.91 -7.24
N ASP A 45 4.48 15.64 -7.45
CA ASP A 45 5.00 14.30 -7.68
C ASP A 45 4.68 13.39 -6.50
N PHE A 46 4.92 13.85 -5.28
CA PHE A 46 4.57 13.13 -4.05
C PHE A 46 3.06 12.93 -3.91
N LEU A 47 2.28 14.01 -4.05
CA LEU A 47 0.83 13.96 -3.87
C LEU A 47 0.17 13.01 -4.86
N LEU A 48 0.52 13.11 -6.15
CA LEU A 48 -0.02 12.24 -7.20
C LEU A 48 0.45 10.79 -7.03
N SER A 49 1.71 10.56 -6.60
CA SER A 49 2.19 9.21 -6.30
C SER A 49 1.42 8.58 -5.13
N CYS A 50 1.10 9.34 -4.08
CA CYS A 50 0.24 8.86 -2.99
C CYS A 50 -1.20 8.60 -3.47
N ILE A 51 -1.75 9.46 -4.34
CA ILE A 51 -3.07 9.23 -4.94
C ILE A 51 -3.05 7.97 -5.80
N GLY A 52 -2.10 7.82 -6.72
CA GLY A 52 -1.98 6.63 -7.58
C GLY A 52 -1.73 5.34 -6.80
N TYR A 53 -1.01 5.42 -5.67
CA TYR A 53 -0.84 4.28 -4.76
C TYR A 53 -2.14 3.86 -4.09
N CYS A 54 -2.93 4.83 -3.60
CA CYS A 54 -4.17 4.57 -2.87
C CYS A 54 -5.36 4.28 -3.79
N VAL A 55 -5.41 4.97 -4.94
CA VAL A 55 -6.49 4.82 -5.93
C VAL A 55 -6.08 3.78 -6.96
N GLY A 56 -6.33 2.54 -6.65
CA GLY A 56 -6.00 1.39 -7.49
C GLY A 56 -7.22 0.58 -7.92
N LEU A 57 -6.97 -0.64 -8.35
CA LEU A 57 -8.01 -1.59 -8.74
C LEU A 57 -9.04 -1.83 -7.62
N GLY A 58 -8.62 -1.72 -6.35
CA GLY A 58 -9.49 -1.90 -5.20
C GLY A 58 -10.67 -0.92 -5.11
N ASN A 59 -10.53 0.29 -5.64
CA ASN A 59 -11.60 1.30 -5.64
C ASN A 59 -12.65 1.02 -6.71
N VAL A 60 -12.24 0.45 -7.86
CA VAL A 60 -13.11 0.22 -9.02
C VAL A 60 -13.84 -1.11 -8.93
N TRP A 61 -13.20 -2.15 -8.40
CA TRP A 61 -13.83 -3.47 -8.36
C TRP A 61 -14.20 -3.94 -6.94
N ARG A 62 -13.25 -3.80 -5.97
CA ARG A 62 -13.42 -4.38 -4.62
C ARG A 62 -14.41 -3.58 -3.79
N PHE A 63 -14.32 -2.26 -3.80
CA PHE A 63 -15.22 -1.40 -3.05
C PHE A 63 -16.69 -1.53 -3.50
N PRO A 64 -17.04 -1.43 -4.82
CA PRO A 64 -18.41 -1.62 -5.25
C PRO A 64 -18.94 -3.02 -4.93
N TYR A 65 -18.10 -4.05 -5.07
CA TYR A 65 -18.48 -5.40 -4.69
C TYR A 65 -18.76 -5.53 -3.19
N ARG A 66 -17.91 -4.93 -2.33
CA ARG A 66 -18.15 -4.92 -0.88
C ARG A 66 -19.41 -4.14 -0.52
N ALA A 67 -19.68 -3.02 -1.14
CA ALA A 67 -20.93 -2.28 -0.97
C ALA A 67 -22.14 -3.13 -1.43
N TYR A 68 -22.03 -3.83 -2.58
CA TYR A 68 -23.07 -4.69 -3.10
C TYR A 68 -23.46 -5.82 -2.14
N THR A 69 -22.48 -6.52 -1.56
CA THR A 69 -22.70 -7.67 -0.69
C THR A 69 -23.07 -7.31 0.76
N ASN A 70 -22.84 -6.05 1.18
CA ASN A 70 -23.02 -5.61 2.56
C ASN A 70 -24.11 -4.54 2.74
N GLY A 71 -25.16 -4.58 1.93
CA GLY A 71 -26.35 -3.76 2.13
C GLY A 71 -26.29 -2.37 1.52
N GLY A 72 -25.57 -2.21 0.41
CA GLY A 72 -25.54 -0.97 -0.37
C GLY A 72 -25.05 0.24 0.44
N GLY A 73 -25.87 1.28 0.52
CA GLY A 73 -25.56 2.52 1.24
C GLY A 73 -25.28 2.35 2.73
N ALA A 74 -25.78 1.28 3.36
CA ALA A 74 -25.48 1.00 4.77
C ALA A 74 -23.96 0.73 5.00
N PHE A 75 -23.26 0.14 4.02
CA PHE A 75 -21.82 -0.11 4.09
C PHE A 75 -20.98 1.17 4.22
N LEU A 76 -21.48 2.30 3.73
CA LEU A 76 -20.78 3.59 3.83
C LEU A 76 -20.60 4.06 5.27
N VAL A 77 -21.50 3.68 6.19
CA VAL A 77 -21.41 4.07 7.61
C VAL A 77 -20.15 3.50 8.27
N PRO A 78 -19.93 2.17 8.32
CA PRO A 78 -18.71 1.61 8.87
C PRO A 78 -17.47 2.00 8.04
N TYR A 79 -17.59 2.18 6.72
CA TYR A 79 -16.50 2.63 5.88
C TYR A 79 -15.95 4.00 6.30
N PHE A 80 -16.80 5.02 6.44
CA PHE A 80 -16.37 6.36 6.88
C PHE A 80 -15.91 6.37 8.33
N LEU A 81 -16.52 5.56 9.19
CA LEU A 81 -16.07 5.46 10.59
C LEU A 81 -14.67 4.85 10.68
N MET A 82 -14.39 3.78 9.92
CA MET A 82 -13.06 3.17 9.86
C MET A 82 -12.04 4.09 9.18
N LEU A 83 -12.45 4.85 8.17
CA LEU A 83 -11.62 5.90 7.58
C LEU A 83 -11.20 6.94 8.62
N ALA A 84 -12.14 7.42 9.45
CA ALA A 84 -11.86 8.39 10.47
C ALA A 84 -11.04 7.81 11.63
N ILE A 85 -11.32 6.61 12.12
CA ILE A 85 -10.65 6.05 13.31
C ILE A 85 -9.28 5.46 12.97
N CYS A 86 -9.16 4.77 11.83
CA CYS A 86 -7.95 4.05 11.43
C CYS A 86 -7.27 4.70 10.23
N GLY A 87 -7.99 4.94 9.14
CA GLY A 87 -7.42 5.36 7.86
C GLY A 87 -6.60 6.64 7.96
N ILE A 88 -7.25 7.75 8.26
CA ILE A 88 -6.62 9.09 8.33
C ILE A 88 -5.50 9.15 9.38
N PRO A 89 -5.72 8.68 10.65
CA PRO A 89 -4.66 8.79 11.65
C PRO A 89 -3.43 7.96 11.33
N LEU A 90 -3.60 6.72 10.89
CA LEU A 90 -2.49 5.83 10.57
C LEU A 90 -1.73 6.28 9.32
N PHE A 91 -2.45 6.77 8.32
CA PHE A 91 -1.85 7.37 7.12
C PHE A 91 -0.94 8.54 7.49
N PHE A 92 -1.42 9.46 8.33
CA PHE A 92 -0.63 10.59 8.81
C PHE A 92 0.58 10.15 9.65
N MET A 93 0.44 9.12 10.48
CA MET A 93 1.54 8.56 11.27
C MET A 93 2.66 8.01 10.38
N GLU A 94 2.32 7.21 9.36
CA GLU A 94 3.33 6.65 8.45
C GLU A 94 4.03 7.72 7.62
N LEU A 95 3.29 8.70 7.09
CA LEU A 95 3.89 9.83 6.38
C LEU A 95 4.83 10.63 7.29
N SER A 96 4.43 10.87 8.55
CA SER A 96 5.26 11.60 9.51
C SER A 96 6.56 10.89 9.84
N LEU A 97 6.51 9.57 10.03
CA LEU A 97 7.69 8.75 10.28
C LEU A 97 8.66 8.76 9.10
N GLY A 98 8.14 8.55 7.89
CA GLY A 98 8.94 8.53 6.66
C GLY A 98 9.60 9.87 6.38
N GLN A 99 8.85 10.98 6.47
CA GLN A 99 9.38 12.32 6.21
C GLN A 99 10.39 12.78 7.26
N PHE A 100 10.15 12.49 8.55
CA PHE A 100 11.06 12.88 9.62
C PHE A 100 12.42 12.24 9.49
N SER A 101 12.45 10.94 9.26
CA SER A 101 13.69 10.15 9.23
C SER A 101 14.39 10.14 7.87
N SER A 102 13.64 10.39 6.78
CA SER A 102 14.10 10.18 5.40
C SER A 102 14.60 8.74 5.16
N LEU A 103 14.02 7.75 5.83
CA LEU A 103 14.40 6.35 5.77
C LEU A 103 13.24 5.47 5.27
N GLY A 104 13.59 4.41 4.55
CA GLY A 104 12.63 3.39 4.10
C GLY A 104 12.11 2.49 5.22
N PRO A 105 11.12 1.60 4.92
CA PRO A 105 10.36 0.86 5.93
C PRO A 105 11.17 -0.15 6.76
N LEU A 106 12.39 -0.51 6.35
CA LEU A 106 13.29 -1.35 7.15
C LEU A 106 14.21 -0.50 8.06
N ALA A 107 14.77 0.57 7.51
CA ALA A 107 15.73 1.42 8.20
C ALA A 107 15.04 2.41 9.18
N VAL A 108 13.77 2.74 8.99
CA VAL A 108 13.00 3.63 9.90
C VAL A 108 12.95 3.11 11.33
N TRP A 109 13.12 1.81 11.56
CA TRP A 109 13.13 1.19 12.88
C TRP A 109 14.37 1.50 13.73
N LYS A 110 15.26 2.39 13.24
CA LYS A 110 16.24 3.09 14.10
C LYS A 110 15.54 3.90 15.21
N ILE A 111 14.27 4.25 15.07
CA ILE A 111 13.42 4.82 16.13
C ILE A 111 13.33 3.89 17.35
N SER A 112 13.32 2.57 17.12
CA SER A 112 13.39 1.52 18.14
C SER A 112 13.84 0.22 17.48
N PRO A 113 15.13 -0.13 17.54
CA PRO A 113 15.69 -1.34 16.90
C PRO A 113 14.99 -2.64 17.30
N LEU A 114 14.36 -2.66 18.47
CA LEU A 114 13.55 -3.77 18.97
C LEU A 114 12.45 -4.19 17.96
N PHE A 115 11.86 -3.23 17.23
CA PHE A 115 10.76 -3.47 16.31
C PHE A 115 11.20 -3.59 14.85
N LYS A 116 12.47 -3.75 14.55
CA LYS A 116 12.98 -3.88 13.17
C LYS A 116 12.32 -5.03 12.39
N GLY A 117 11.88 -6.06 13.10
CA GLY A 117 11.11 -7.17 12.55
C GLY A 117 9.78 -6.75 11.89
N ALA A 118 9.16 -5.64 12.33
CA ALA A 118 7.95 -5.12 11.67
C ALA A 118 8.25 -4.60 10.25
N GLY A 119 9.42 -3.96 10.05
CA GLY A 119 9.85 -3.59 8.70
C GLY A 119 10.08 -4.79 7.79
N ALA A 120 10.68 -5.87 8.31
CA ALA A 120 10.84 -7.11 7.55
C ALA A 120 9.47 -7.76 7.22
N ALA A 121 8.50 -7.70 8.15
CA ALA A 121 7.14 -8.16 7.91
C ALA A 121 6.44 -7.33 6.83
N MET A 122 6.58 -6.00 6.83
CA MET A 122 6.08 -5.12 5.75
C MET A 122 6.63 -5.55 4.39
N LEU A 123 7.94 -5.81 4.29
CA LEU A 123 8.58 -6.23 3.03
C LEU A 123 8.09 -7.59 2.55
N LEU A 124 7.90 -8.56 3.44
CA LEU A 124 7.35 -9.86 3.08
C LEU A 124 5.94 -9.71 2.52
N ILE A 125 5.08 -8.96 3.21
CA ILE A 125 3.69 -8.73 2.79
C ILE A 125 3.66 -8.05 1.42
N VAL A 126 4.40 -6.95 1.23
CA VAL A 126 4.47 -6.24 -0.05
C VAL A 126 5.02 -7.13 -1.17
N GLY A 127 6.01 -7.96 -0.87
CA GLY A 127 6.56 -8.90 -1.85
C GLY A 127 5.53 -9.91 -2.33
N LEU A 128 4.78 -10.52 -1.43
CA LEU A 128 3.72 -11.47 -1.77
C LEU A 128 2.60 -10.79 -2.56
N VAL A 129 2.18 -9.60 -2.12
CA VAL A 129 1.15 -8.82 -2.82
C VAL A 129 1.60 -8.42 -4.22
N ALA A 130 2.84 -7.95 -4.40
CA ALA A 130 3.36 -7.53 -5.70
C ALA A 130 3.33 -8.66 -6.74
N ILE A 131 3.50 -9.93 -6.33
CA ILE A 131 3.49 -11.08 -7.22
C ILE A 131 2.10 -11.29 -7.82
N TYR A 132 1.06 -11.43 -6.98
CA TYR A 132 -0.28 -11.71 -7.50
C TYR A 132 -0.96 -10.47 -8.09
N TYR A 133 -0.66 -9.28 -7.58
CA TYR A 133 -1.20 -8.03 -8.12
C TYR A 133 -0.73 -7.77 -9.55
N ASN A 134 0.54 -8.10 -9.86
CA ASN A 134 1.03 -7.98 -11.22
C ASN A 134 0.40 -9.03 -12.18
N MET A 135 -0.05 -10.18 -11.65
CA MET A 135 -0.85 -11.13 -12.44
C MET A 135 -2.22 -10.56 -12.82
N ILE A 136 -2.85 -9.79 -11.92
CA ILE A 136 -4.08 -9.08 -12.25
C ILE A 136 -3.83 -8.05 -13.37
N ILE A 137 -2.70 -7.35 -13.34
CA ILE A 137 -2.28 -6.44 -14.43
C ILE A 137 -2.08 -7.22 -15.74
N ALA A 138 -1.53 -8.43 -15.69
CA ALA A 138 -1.39 -9.29 -16.86
C ALA A 138 -2.75 -9.70 -17.46
N TYR A 139 -3.76 -9.99 -16.63
CA TYR A 139 -5.14 -10.21 -17.10
C TYR A 139 -5.71 -8.96 -17.77
N VAL A 140 -5.50 -7.79 -17.18
CA VAL A 140 -5.92 -6.50 -17.77
C VAL A 140 -5.27 -6.27 -19.12
N LEU A 141 -3.96 -6.52 -19.26
CA LEU A 141 -3.25 -6.43 -20.54
C LEU A 141 -3.81 -7.42 -21.57
N PHE A 142 -4.10 -8.65 -21.15
CA PHE A 142 -4.70 -9.65 -22.04
C PHE A 142 -6.04 -9.18 -22.61
N TYR A 143 -6.94 -8.68 -21.76
CA TYR A 143 -8.22 -8.12 -22.21
C TYR A 143 -8.06 -6.84 -23.03
N LEU A 144 -7.07 -6.01 -22.71
CA LEU A 144 -6.77 -4.81 -23.47
C LEU A 144 -6.39 -5.15 -24.94
N PHE A 145 -5.51 -6.14 -25.13
CA PHE A 145 -5.16 -6.60 -26.48
C PHE A 145 -6.34 -7.28 -27.17
N ALA A 146 -7.13 -8.07 -26.47
CA ALA A 146 -8.33 -8.69 -27.00
C ALA A 146 -9.43 -7.67 -27.38
N SER A 147 -9.41 -6.46 -26.79
CA SER A 147 -10.34 -5.37 -27.14
C SER A 147 -10.02 -4.68 -28.46
N LEU A 148 -8.82 -4.90 -29.04
CA LEU A 148 -8.40 -4.29 -30.30
C LEU A 148 -9.00 -4.98 -31.55
N THR A 149 -10.09 -5.70 -31.38
CA THR A 149 -10.80 -6.40 -32.45
C THR A 149 -12.16 -5.75 -32.71
N SER A 150 -12.67 -5.86 -33.94
CA SER A 150 -14.00 -5.33 -34.31
C SER A 150 -15.15 -6.08 -33.60
N ASN A 151 -14.97 -7.36 -33.39
CA ASN A 151 -15.91 -8.22 -32.67
C ASN A 151 -15.23 -8.71 -31.37
N LEU A 152 -15.83 -8.38 -30.25
CA LEU A 152 -15.25 -8.76 -28.95
C LEU A 152 -15.38 -10.27 -28.73
N PRO A 153 -14.29 -10.95 -28.31
CA PRO A 153 -14.32 -12.42 -28.11
C PRO A 153 -15.33 -12.91 -27.08
N TRP A 154 -15.72 -12.07 -26.13
CA TRP A 154 -16.68 -12.38 -25.08
C TRP A 154 -18.12 -11.92 -25.35
N GLU A 155 -18.42 -11.52 -26.60
CA GLU A 155 -19.74 -11.00 -26.99
C GLU A 155 -20.71 -12.09 -27.40
N HIS A 156 -20.22 -13.16 -28.04
CA HIS A 156 -21.03 -14.21 -28.66
C HIS A 156 -20.67 -15.61 -28.17
N CYS A 157 -21.67 -16.52 -28.25
CA CYS A 157 -21.52 -17.94 -27.90
C CYS A 157 -21.01 -18.83 -29.07
N GLY A 158 -20.60 -18.25 -30.20
CA GLY A 158 -20.17 -18.98 -31.38
C GLY A 158 -18.71 -19.44 -31.41
N ASN A 159 -17.98 -19.32 -30.33
CA ASN A 159 -16.55 -19.63 -30.27
C ASN A 159 -16.30 -21.08 -29.80
N TRP A 160 -15.12 -21.63 -30.14
CA TRP A 160 -14.77 -23.02 -29.84
C TRP A 160 -14.65 -23.34 -28.33
N TRP A 161 -14.49 -22.32 -27.47
CA TRP A 161 -14.46 -22.47 -26.00
C TRP A 161 -15.84 -22.44 -25.36
N ASN A 162 -16.89 -22.07 -26.10
CA ASN A 162 -18.25 -22.01 -25.58
C ASN A 162 -18.86 -23.42 -25.49
N THR A 163 -19.78 -23.59 -24.55
CA THR A 163 -20.53 -24.81 -24.33
C THR A 163 -21.99 -24.62 -24.76
N ASP A 164 -22.73 -25.73 -24.83
CA ASP A 164 -24.17 -25.72 -25.07
C ASP A 164 -24.97 -24.97 -24.00
N LEU A 165 -24.35 -24.68 -22.82
CA LEU A 165 -24.92 -23.89 -21.74
C LEU A 165 -24.73 -22.37 -21.94
N CYS A 166 -23.91 -21.96 -22.92
CA CYS A 166 -23.74 -20.57 -23.26
C CYS A 166 -25.02 -19.98 -23.81
N HIS A 167 -25.44 -18.83 -23.27
CA HIS A 167 -26.63 -18.15 -23.73
C HIS A 167 -26.35 -16.67 -23.95
N GLU A 168 -26.61 -16.20 -25.17
CA GLU A 168 -26.55 -14.79 -25.52
C GLU A 168 -27.81 -14.10 -25.03
N HIS A 169 -27.67 -13.14 -24.14
CA HIS A 169 -28.79 -12.29 -23.76
C HIS A 169 -28.99 -11.20 -24.83
N ARG A 170 -29.83 -11.50 -25.82
CA ARG A 170 -30.36 -10.49 -26.75
C ARG A 170 -31.58 -9.85 -26.09
N GLY A 171 -31.67 -8.49 -26.19
CA GLY A 171 -32.65 -7.67 -25.46
C GLY A 171 -34.13 -8.08 -25.58
N PRO A 172 -35.08 -7.24 -25.09
CA PRO A 172 -36.50 -7.60 -24.90
C PRO A 172 -37.26 -8.04 -26.14
N GLN A 173 -36.69 -7.92 -27.34
CA GLN A 173 -37.31 -8.31 -28.61
C GLN A 173 -37.31 -9.81 -28.87
N ASP A 174 -36.50 -10.62 -28.17
CA ASP A 174 -36.43 -12.07 -28.33
C ASP A 174 -37.42 -12.86 -27.43
N ARG A 175 -38.43 -12.22 -26.84
CA ARG A 175 -39.43 -12.87 -25.97
C ARG A 175 -40.32 -13.89 -26.66
N ASN A 176 -40.19 -14.12 -27.97
CA ASN A 176 -40.92 -15.13 -28.73
C ASN A 176 -40.20 -16.48 -28.87
N GLY A 177 -38.97 -16.60 -28.41
CA GLY A 177 -38.26 -17.87 -28.27
C GLY A 177 -38.55 -18.45 -26.87
N ALA A 178 -38.99 -19.69 -26.81
CA ALA A 178 -39.30 -20.42 -25.57
C ALA A 178 -38.16 -20.24 -24.57
N LEU A 179 -38.42 -19.53 -23.44
CA LEU A 179 -37.51 -19.47 -22.30
C LEU A 179 -37.14 -20.92 -21.90
N PRO A 180 -35.85 -21.28 -21.84
CA PRO A 180 -35.48 -22.56 -21.27
C PRO A 180 -35.98 -22.63 -19.84
N LEU A 181 -36.68 -23.71 -19.50
CA LEU A 181 -37.34 -23.93 -18.20
C LEU A 181 -36.40 -23.91 -16.98
N ASN A 182 -35.09 -23.81 -17.16
CA ASN A 182 -34.08 -23.74 -16.10
C ASN A 182 -33.14 -22.55 -16.29
N LEU A 183 -33.55 -21.35 -15.88
CA LEU A 183 -32.69 -20.14 -15.83
C LEU A 183 -31.47 -20.30 -14.90
N THR A 184 -31.43 -21.32 -14.06
CA THR A 184 -30.34 -21.53 -13.07
C THR A 184 -29.08 -22.18 -13.64
N SER A 185 -29.09 -22.63 -14.91
CA SER A 185 -27.97 -23.36 -15.53
C SER A 185 -27.32 -22.68 -16.73
N THR A 186 -27.79 -21.48 -17.14
CA THR A 186 -27.21 -20.76 -18.28
C THR A 186 -26.00 -19.92 -17.86
N VAL A 187 -24.95 -19.93 -18.69
CA VAL A 187 -23.69 -19.20 -18.48
C VAL A 187 -23.55 -18.12 -19.55
N SER A 188 -23.05 -16.93 -19.16
CA SER A 188 -22.83 -15.85 -20.11
C SER A 188 -21.59 -16.08 -20.98
N PRO A 189 -21.52 -15.53 -22.23
CA PRO A 189 -20.33 -15.64 -23.08
C PRO A 189 -19.08 -15.09 -22.41
N SER A 190 -19.19 -14.00 -21.66
CA SER A 190 -18.08 -13.39 -20.91
C SER A 190 -17.58 -14.25 -19.75
N GLU A 191 -18.46 -15.00 -19.05
CA GLU A 191 -18.08 -15.93 -18.00
C GLU A 191 -17.32 -17.14 -18.56
N GLU A 192 -17.77 -17.68 -19.71
CA GLU A 192 -17.06 -18.77 -20.39
C GLU A 192 -15.73 -18.30 -20.99
N TYR A 193 -15.68 -17.10 -21.57
CA TYR A 193 -14.43 -16.51 -22.03
C TYR A 193 -13.42 -16.42 -20.91
N TRP A 194 -13.81 -15.88 -19.75
CA TRP A 194 -12.95 -15.79 -18.57
C TRP A 194 -12.50 -17.14 -18.08
N SER A 195 -13.43 -18.03 -17.77
CA SER A 195 -13.14 -19.30 -17.10
C SER A 195 -12.49 -20.34 -18.03
N ARG A 196 -12.94 -20.42 -19.31
CA ARG A 196 -12.52 -21.49 -20.23
C ARG A 196 -11.43 -21.07 -21.19
N TYR A 197 -11.40 -19.81 -21.65
CA TYR A 197 -10.41 -19.35 -22.61
C TYR A 197 -9.23 -18.65 -21.91
N VAL A 198 -9.48 -17.69 -21.04
CA VAL A 198 -8.40 -16.92 -20.36
C VAL A 198 -7.72 -17.78 -19.32
N LEU A 199 -8.46 -18.26 -18.32
CA LEU A 199 -7.92 -19.06 -17.22
C LEU A 199 -7.69 -20.53 -17.58
N HIS A 200 -8.52 -21.09 -18.47
CA HIS A 200 -8.53 -22.52 -18.80
C HIS A 200 -8.68 -23.42 -17.55
N ILE A 201 -9.52 -22.99 -16.60
CA ILE A 201 -9.61 -23.59 -15.27
C ILE A 201 -10.10 -25.06 -15.30
N GLN A 202 -10.79 -25.47 -16.38
CA GLN A 202 -11.21 -26.84 -16.61
C GLN A 202 -10.03 -27.82 -16.83
N GLY A 203 -8.83 -27.31 -17.16
CA GLY A 203 -7.60 -28.09 -17.27
C GLY A 203 -6.99 -28.48 -15.92
N SER A 204 -7.49 -27.89 -14.83
CA SER A 204 -7.00 -28.12 -13.47
C SER A 204 -8.09 -28.74 -12.59
N GLN A 205 -7.69 -29.69 -11.74
CA GLN A 205 -8.58 -30.28 -10.72
C GLN A 205 -8.52 -29.52 -9.39
N GLY A 206 -7.76 -28.43 -9.30
CA GLY A 206 -7.59 -27.62 -8.11
C GLY A 206 -6.14 -27.21 -7.89
N ILE A 207 -5.84 -26.60 -6.74
CA ILE A 207 -4.53 -26.02 -6.42
C ILE A 207 -3.36 -27.00 -6.49
N GLY A 208 -3.61 -28.30 -6.25
CA GLY A 208 -2.58 -29.36 -6.30
C GLY A 208 -2.25 -29.84 -7.72
N SER A 209 -3.02 -29.42 -8.73
CA SER A 209 -2.87 -29.82 -10.13
C SER A 209 -2.72 -28.55 -10.99
N PRO A 210 -1.51 -27.96 -11.11
CA PRO A 210 -1.33 -26.70 -11.81
C PRO A 210 -1.74 -26.74 -13.28
N GLY A 211 -1.71 -27.91 -13.94
CA GLY A 211 -2.01 -28.02 -15.37
C GLY A 211 -0.93 -27.47 -16.26
N GLU A 212 -1.29 -27.00 -17.45
CA GLU A 212 -0.37 -26.43 -18.43
C GLU A 212 -0.13 -24.93 -18.21
N ILE A 213 1.04 -24.46 -18.68
CA ILE A 213 1.36 -23.03 -18.66
C ILE A 213 0.63 -22.34 -19.82
N ARG A 214 -0.13 -21.30 -19.50
CA ARG A 214 -0.79 -20.44 -20.49
C ARG A 214 0.20 -19.41 -21.01
N TRP A 215 0.83 -19.68 -22.14
CA TRP A 215 1.87 -18.83 -22.72
C TRP A 215 1.41 -17.39 -22.98
N ASN A 216 0.16 -17.22 -23.36
CA ASN A 216 -0.42 -15.89 -23.57
C ASN A 216 -0.39 -15.06 -22.27
N LEU A 217 -0.77 -15.66 -21.16
CA LEU A 217 -0.71 -15.01 -19.85
C LEU A 217 0.73 -14.82 -19.36
N CYS A 218 1.61 -15.77 -19.63
CA CYS A 218 3.03 -15.68 -19.31
C CYS A 218 3.69 -14.49 -20.03
N LEU A 219 3.39 -14.27 -21.30
CA LEU A 219 3.87 -13.12 -22.06
C LEU A 219 3.27 -11.79 -21.56
N CYS A 220 1.99 -11.77 -21.22
CA CYS A 220 1.36 -10.58 -20.63
C CYS A 220 1.98 -10.26 -19.26
N LEU A 221 2.27 -11.27 -18.43
CA LEU A 221 2.95 -11.09 -17.15
C LEU A 221 4.39 -10.57 -17.34
N LEU A 222 5.11 -11.10 -18.33
CA LEU A 222 6.44 -10.58 -18.67
C LEU A 222 6.37 -9.11 -19.09
N LEU A 223 5.43 -8.78 -19.98
CA LEU A 223 5.22 -7.40 -20.44
C LEU A 223 4.88 -6.48 -19.27
N ALA A 224 4.01 -6.90 -18.34
CA ALA A 224 3.68 -6.14 -17.14
C ALA A 224 4.93 -5.83 -16.32
N TRP A 225 5.79 -6.82 -16.05
CA TRP A 225 7.04 -6.61 -15.31
C TRP A 225 8.04 -5.72 -16.07
N VAL A 226 8.11 -5.83 -17.39
CA VAL A 226 8.95 -4.93 -18.22
C VAL A 226 8.45 -3.48 -18.13
N ILE A 227 7.14 -3.25 -18.23
CA ILE A 227 6.56 -1.90 -18.10
C ILE A 227 6.89 -1.32 -16.72
N VAL A 228 6.66 -2.09 -15.65
CA VAL A 228 6.95 -1.67 -14.27
C VAL A 228 8.43 -1.33 -14.11
N PHE A 229 9.33 -2.20 -14.58
CA PHE A 229 10.78 -1.98 -14.51
C PHE A 229 11.20 -0.68 -15.23
N LEU A 230 10.71 -0.47 -16.46
CA LEU A 230 11.05 0.72 -17.26
C LEU A 230 10.56 2.02 -16.58
N CYS A 231 9.37 1.98 -15.96
CA CYS A 231 8.81 3.14 -15.28
C CYS A 231 9.58 3.53 -14.01
N ILE A 232 10.17 2.56 -13.29
CA ILE A 232 10.92 2.84 -12.07
C ILE A 232 12.44 2.85 -12.26
N LEU A 233 12.95 2.72 -13.48
CA LEU A 233 14.37 2.58 -13.78
C LEU A 233 15.25 3.66 -13.14
N LYS A 234 14.74 4.90 -13.04
CA LYS A 234 15.41 6.04 -12.39
C LYS A 234 14.84 6.33 -10.99
N GLY A 235 14.16 5.37 -10.37
CA GLY A 235 13.48 5.51 -9.07
C GLY A 235 12.37 6.54 -9.09
N VAL A 236 12.12 7.20 -7.94
CA VAL A 236 11.01 8.17 -7.76
C VAL A 236 11.01 9.34 -8.75
N LYS A 237 12.16 9.71 -9.32
CA LYS A 237 12.23 10.76 -10.36
C LYS A 237 11.59 10.32 -11.68
N SER A 238 11.56 9.02 -11.97
CA SER A 238 10.91 8.48 -13.17
C SER A 238 9.45 8.17 -12.92
N SER A 239 9.15 7.43 -11.85
CA SER A 239 7.79 7.09 -11.49
C SER A 239 6.93 8.34 -11.25
N GLY A 240 7.44 9.36 -10.54
CA GLY A 240 6.74 10.61 -10.32
C GLY A 240 6.29 11.33 -11.60
N LYS A 241 7.01 11.19 -12.72
CA LYS A 241 6.58 11.77 -14.01
C LYS A 241 5.52 10.93 -14.71
N VAL A 242 5.61 9.61 -14.63
CA VAL A 242 4.61 8.69 -15.20
C VAL A 242 3.27 8.85 -14.49
N VAL A 243 3.31 9.05 -13.18
CA VAL A 243 2.13 9.20 -12.33
C VAL A 243 1.27 10.42 -12.70
N TYR A 244 1.82 11.48 -13.31
CA TYR A 244 0.99 12.57 -13.83
C TYR A 244 -0.07 12.09 -14.82
N PHE A 245 0.29 11.14 -15.66
CA PHE A 245 -0.66 10.55 -16.61
C PHE A 245 -1.48 9.43 -15.94
N THR A 246 -0.81 8.47 -15.30
CA THR A 246 -1.47 7.25 -14.80
C THR A 246 -2.44 7.52 -13.66
N ALA A 247 -2.18 8.52 -12.80
CA ALA A 247 -3.10 8.90 -11.73
C ALA A 247 -4.24 9.83 -12.18
N THR A 248 -4.10 10.58 -13.27
CA THR A 248 -5.14 11.53 -13.72
C THR A 248 -6.05 10.96 -14.80
N PHE A 249 -5.50 10.18 -15.72
CA PHE A 249 -6.25 9.59 -16.84
C PHE A 249 -7.45 8.73 -16.38
N PRO A 250 -7.35 7.89 -15.35
CA PRO A 250 -8.47 7.11 -14.87
C PRO A 250 -9.70 7.92 -14.48
N TYR A 251 -9.51 9.12 -13.93
CA TYR A 251 -10.63 9.99 -13.57
C TYR A 251 -11.43 10.48 -14.80
N LEU A 252 -10.71 10.75 -15.89
CA LEU A 252 -11.36 11.11 -17.15
C LEU A 252 -12.26 9.98 -17.65
N ILE A 253 -11.73 8.76 -17.68
CA ILE A 253 -12.49 7.58 -18.12
C ILE A 253 -13.62 7.24 -17.16
N LEU A 254 -13.38 7.30 -15.86
CA LEU A 254 -14.41 7.05 -14.84
C LEU A 254 -15.56 8.05 -14.97
N LEU A 255 -15.25 9.33 -15.23
CA LEU A 255 -16.27 10.35 -15.48
C LEU A 255 -17.06 10.06 -16.77
N MET A 256 -16.38 9.68 -17.87
CA MET A 256 -17.04 9.30 -19.11
C MET A 256 -17.96 8.08 -18.91
N LEU A 257 -17.50 7.05 -18.20
CA LEU A 257 -18.29 5.87 -17.88
C LEU A 257 -19.49 6.21 -16.96
N LEU A 258 -19.28 7.10 -16.00
CA LEU A 258 -20.36 7.58 -15.13
C LEU A 258 -21.44 8.32 -15.93
N VAL A 259 -21.04 9.29 -16.75
CA VAL A 259 -21.98 10.05 -17.60
C VAL A 259 -22.72 9.09 -18.53
N ARG A 260 -22.02 8.17 -19.17
CA ARG A 260 -22.64 7.17 -20.05
C ARG A 260 -23.56 6.23 -19.27
N GLY A 261 -23.09 5.71 -18.13
CA GLY A 261 -23.87 4.79 -17.30
C GLY A 261 -25.19 5.40 -16.83
N VAL A 262 -25.17 6.63 -16.32
CA VAL A 262 -26.38 7.33 -15.82
C VAL A 262 -27.39 7.61 -16.93
N THR A 263 -26.95 7.81 -18.18
CA THR A 263 -27.85 8.04 -19.33
C THR A 263 -28.52 6.76 -19.86
N LEU A 264 -28.13 5.59 -19.38
CA LEU A 264 -28.73 4.33 -19.82
C LEU A 264 -30.12 4.09 -19.21
N PRO A 265 -31.05 3.46 -19.94
CA PRO A 265 -32.36 3.10 -19.40
C PRO A 265 -32.20 2.09 -18.26
N GLY A 266 -32.86 2.31 -17.13
CA GLY A 266 -32.75 1.46 -15.95
C GLY A 266 -31.57 1.73 -15.02
N ALA A 267 -30.65 2.62 -15.35
CA ALA A 267 -29.52 3.02 -14.50
C ALA A 267 -29.96 3.46 -13.08
N TRP A 268 -31.11 4.14 -13.00
CA TRP A 268 -31.67 4.58 -11.72
C TRP A 268 -31.96 3.44 -10.73
N LYS A 269 -32.36 2.25 -11.21
CA LYS A 269 -32.60 1.08 -10.34
C LYS A 269 -31.31 0.64 -9.64
N GLY A 270 -30.19 0.63 -10.35
CA GLY A 270 -28.88 0.31 -9.77
C GLY A 270 -28.40 1.38 -8.80
N ILE A 271 -28.55 2.68 -9.15
CA ILE A 271 -28.21 3.79 -8.27
C ILE A 271 -29.06 3.77 -7.00
N GLN A 272 -30.37 3.50 -7.12
CA GLN A 272 -31.26 3.35 -6.00
C GLN A 272 -30.84 2.19 -5.09
N PHE A 273 -30.48 1.04 -5.65
CA PHE A 273 -29.95 -0.11 -4.89
C PHE A 273 -28.67 0.29 -4.14
N TYR A 274 -27.75 0.98 -4.77
CA TYR A 274 -26.49 1.44 -4.16
C TYR A 274 -26.72 2.44 -3.03
N LEU A 275 -27.68 3.36 -3.17
CA LEU A 275 -27.95 4.39 -2.17
C LEU A 275 -28.92 3.94 -1.07
N THR A 276 -29.78 2.96 -1.32
CA THR A 276 -30.77 2.50 -0.32
C THR A 276 -30.08 1.70 0.78
N PRO A 277 -30.04 2.22 2.03
CA PRO A 277 -29.31 1.55 3.09
C PRO A 277 -30.14 0.40 3.68
N GLN A 278 -29.58 -0.78 3.67
CA GLN A 278 -30.15 -1.95 4.36
C GLN A 278 -29.53 -2.05 5.76
N PHE A 279 -30.05 -1.29 6.70
CA PHE A 279 -29.49 -1.13 8.05
C PHE A 279 -29.36 -2.41 8.87
N HIS A 280 -30.13 -3.45 8.56
CA HIS A 280 -30.01 -4.74 9.24
C HIS A 280 -28.61 -5.37 9.06
N HIS A 281 -27.89 -5.08 7.97
CA HIS A 281 -26.51 -5.52 7.77
C HIS A 281 -25.54 -4.92 8.79
N LEU A 282 -25.83 -3.73 9.35
CA LEU A 282 -24.97 -3.11 10.37
C LEU A 282 -24.92 -3.89 11.69
N LEU A 283 -25.89 -4.76 11.93
CA LEU A 283 -25.91 -5.67 13.09
C LEU A 283 -24.90 -6.83 12.90
N SER A 284 -24.45 -7.07 11.68
CA SER A 284 -23.43 -8.08 11.37
C SER A 284 -22.04 -7.48 11.55
N SER A 285 -21.22 -8.07 12.42
CA SER A 285 -19.82 -7.70 12.60
C SER A 285 -18.98 -7.92 11.34
N LYS A 286 -19.41 -8.78 10.40
CA LYS A 286 -18.76 -8.99 9.11
C LYS A 286 -18.62 -7.69 8.32
N VAL A 287 -19.67 -6.87 8.28
CA VAL A 287 -19.68 -5.61 7.52
C VAL A 287 -18.62 -4.63 8.04
N TRP A 288 -18.43 -4.58 9.36
CA TRP A 288 -17.43 -3.72 10.01
C TRP A 288 -16.01 -4.16 9.69
N ILE A 289 -15.75 -5.46 9.67
CA ILE A 289 -14.44 -6.01 9.30
C ILE A 289 -14.13 -5.74 7.83
N GLU A 290 -15.11 -6.01 6.94
CA GLU A 290 -14.92 -5.77 5.52
C GLU A 290 -14.70 -4.30 5.21
N ALA A 291 -15.36 -3.39 5.95
CA ALA A 291 -15.11 -1.95 5.84
C ALA A 291 -13.70 -1.58 6.30
N ALA A 292 -13.23 -2.12 7.42
CA ALA A 292 -11.88 -1.87 7.91
C ALA A 292 -10.81 -2.41 6.95
N LEU A 293 -10.96 -3.66 6.51
CA LEU A 293 -10.05 -4.26 5.51
C LEU A 293 -10.03 -3.46 4.21
N GLN A 294 -11.19 -2.98 3.75
CA GLN A 294 -11.26 -2.13 2.56
C GLN A 294 -10.47 -0.84 2.73
N ILE A 295 -10.54 -0.19 3.90
CA ILE A 295 -9.76 1.02 4.19
C ILE A 295 -8.25 0.72 4.19
N PHE A 296 -7.80 -0.37 4.84
CA PHE A 296 -6.38 -0.73 4.87
C PHE A 296 -5.83 -1.03 3.47
N TYR A 297 -6.53 -1.84 2.70
CA TYR A 297 -6.12 -2.16 1.33
C TYR A 297 -6.12 -0.94 0.42
N SER A 298 -7.17 -0.10 0.52
CA SER A 298 -7.32 1.07 -0.35
C SER A 298 -6.31 2.18 -0.03
N LEU A 299 -5.96 2.39 1.24
CA LEU A 299 -4.99 3.41 1.63
C LEU A 299 -3.54 2.90 1.66
N GLY A 300 -3.34 1.59 1.60
CA GLY A 300 -2.02 0.98 1.65
C GLY A 300 -1.28 1.18 2.97
N VAL A 301 -2.01 1.35 4.09
CA VAL A 301 -1.43 1.50 5.43
C VAL A 301 -0.88 0.17 5.92
N GLY A 302 0.31 0.18 6.51
CA GLY A 302 1.01 -1.01 7.02
C GLY A 302 1.87 -1.74 5.99
N PHE A 303 1.80 -1.37 4.72
CA PHE A 303 2.63 -1.95 3.65
C PHE A 303 4.02 -1.32 3.54
N GLY A 304 4.24 -0.17 4.16
CA GLY A 304 5.50 0.56 4.07
C GLY A 304 5.63 1.48 2.85
N GLY A 305 4.68 1.46 1.91
CA GLY A 305 4.67 2.34 0.73
C GLY A 305 4.59 3.82 1.09
N LEU A 306 3.74 4.17 2.05
CA LEU A 306 3.61 5.54 2.55
C LEU A 306 4.88 6.04 3.23
N LEU A 307 5.51 5.19 4.06
CA LEU A 307 6.82 5.45 4.64
C LEU A 307 7.86 5.73 3.57
N THR A 308 7.90 4.88 2.53
CA THR A 308 8.82 5.00 1.40
C THR A 308 8.62 6.33 0.67
N PHE A 309 7.40 6.66 0.27
CA PHE A 309 7.13 7.90 -0.47
C PHE A 309 7.43 9.15 0.35
N ALA A 310 7.02 9.16 1.62
CA ALA A 310 7.28 10.27 2.52
C ALA A 310 8.79 10.45 2.81
N SER A 311 9.58 9.38 2.76
CA SER A 311 11.03 9.46 3.00
C SER A 311 11.80 10.23 1.92
N TYR A 312 11.20 10.47 0.76
CA TYR A 312 11.75 11.30 -0.32
C TYR A 312 11.25 12.76 -0.29
N ASN A 313 10.41 13.12 0.70
CA ASN A 313 9.93 14.48 0.88
C ASN A 313 11.02 15.40 1.43
N THR A 314 10.87 16.70 1.17
CA THR A 314 11.57 17.73 1.91
C THR A 314 11.04 17.79 3.35
N PHE A 315 11.92 18.12 4.32
CA PHE A 315 11.61 18.06 5.76
C PHE A 315 10.36 18.87 6.16
N HIS A 316 10.14 20.03 5.56
CA HIS A 316 9.01 20.93 5.85
C HIS A 316 7.80 20.78 4.92
N GLN A 317 7.66 19.64 4.20
CA GLN A 317 6.46 19.37 3.38
C GLN A 317 5.22 19.25 4.28
N ASN A 318 4.11 19.88 3.85
CA ASN A 318 2.85 19.83 4.63
C ASN A 318 2.09 18.52 4.39
N ILE A 319 2.58 17.43 4.97
CA ILE A 319 1.94 16.10 4.91
C ILE A 319 0.58 16.04 5.64
N TYR A 320 0.29 16.99 6.55
CA TYR A 320 -1.02 17.06 7.19
C TYR A 320 -2.11 17.35 6.16
N ARG A 321 -1.93 18.37 5.34
CA ARG A 321 -2.84 18.70 4.24
C ARG A 321 -2.90 17.57 3.22
N ASP A 322 -1.76 17.01 2.86
CA ASP A 322 -1.64 15.95 1.87
C ASP A 322 -2.37 14.68 2.32
N THR A 323 -2.34 14.35 3.63
CA THR A 323 -3.12 13.24 4.22
C THR A 323 -4.61 13.39 3.92
N PHE A 324 -5.20 14.56 4.20
CA PHE A 324 -6.64 14.75 3.96
C PHE A 324 -6.97 14.73 2.46
N ILE A 325 -6.14 15.35 1.62
CA ILE A 325 -6.37 15.35 0.16
C ILE A 325 -6.38 13.91 -0.37
N VAL A 326 -5.39 13.10 0.00
CA VAL A 326 -5.27 11.71 -0.50
C VAL A 326 -6.38 10.83 0.06
N THR A 327 -6.60 10.84 1.37
CA THR A 327 -7.57 9.92 2.01
C THR A 327 -9.01 10.23 1.63
N LEU A 328 -9.40 11.51 1.59
CA LEU A 328 -10.73 11.92 1.15
C LEU A 328 -10.89 11.76 -0.37
N GLY A 329 -9.87 12.10 -1.16
CA GLY A 329 -9.84 11.88 -2.59
C GLY A 329 -10.04 10.40 -2.93
N ASN A 330 -9.36 9.50 -2.23
CA ASN A 330 -9.53 8.06 -2.36
C ASN A 330 -10.97 7.60 -2.04
N ALA A 331 -11.56 8.10 -0.96
CA ALA A 331 -12.96 7.78 -0.60
C ALA A 331 -13.95 8.30 -1.64
N ILE A 332 -13.78 9.54 -2.12
CA ILE A 332 -14.61 10.12 -3.18
C ILE A 332 -14.50 9.28 -4.45
N THR A 333 -13.30 8.86 -4.83
CA THR A 333 -13.08 8.01 -6.02
C THR A 333 -13.81 6.68 -5.90
N SER A 334 -13.75 6.02 -4.72
CA SER A 334 -14.49 4.77 -4.48
C SER A 334 -16.00 4.96 -4.65
N ILE A 335 -16.54 6.05 -4.14
CA ILE A 335 -17.97 6.38 -4.25
C ILE A 335 -18.34 6.67 -5.71
N LEU A 336 -17.55 7.46 -6.44
CA LEU A 336 -17.78 7.75 -7.86
C LEU A 336 -17.72 6.47 -8.71
N ALA A 337 -16.75 5.60 -8.45
CA ALA A 337 -16.66 4.28 -9.09
C ALA A 337 -17.92 3.44 -8.78
N GLY A 338 -18.41 3.47 -7.54
CA GLY A 338 -19.67 2.84 -7.17
C GLY A 338 -20.85 3.34 -8.02
N PHE A 339 -21.01 4.64 -8.18
CA PHE A 339 -22.08 5.21 -9.02
C PHE A 339 -21.95 4.76 -10.49
N ALA A 340 -20.75 4.81 -11.06
CA ALA A 340 -20.53 4.37 -12.45
C ALA A 340 -20.92 2.90 -12.63
N ILE A 341 -20.51 2.05 -11.70
CA ILE A 341 -20.71 0.60 -11.76
C ILE A 341 -22.17 0.22 -11.51
N PHE A 342 -22.79 0.77 -10.46
CA PHE A 342 -24.19 0.47 -10.15
C PHE A 342 -25.15 1.02 -11.21
N SER A 343 -24.83 2.12 -11.88
CA SER A 343 -25.63 2.58 -13.03
C SER A 343 -25.64 1.58 -14.18
N VAL A 344 -24.49 0.96 -14.46
CA VAL A 344 -24.36 -0.08 -15.48
C VAL A 344 -25.03 -1.39 -15.04
N LEU A 345 -24.90 -1.80 -13.76
CA LEU A 345 -25.62 -2.95 -13.21
C LEU A 345 -27.13 -2.77 -13.24
N GLY A 346 -27.62 -1.54 -13.01
CA GLY A 346 -29.05 -1.21 -13.15
C GLY A 346 -29.56 -1.35 -14.58
N TYR A 347 -28.77 -0.94 -15.55
CA TYR A 347 -29.05 -1.16 -16.96
C TYR A 347 -29.08 -2.66 -17.30
N MET A 348 -28.07 -3.41 -16.90
CA MET A 348 -28.05 -4.88 -17.09
C MET A 348 -29.24 -5.56 -16.42
N SER A 349 -29.62 -5.17 -15.21
CA SER A 349 -30.81 -5.67 -14.51
C SER A 349 -32.09 -5.46 -15.33
N GLN A 350 -32.20 -4.33 -16.00
CA GLN A 350 -33.35 -4.06 -16.85
C GLN A 350 -33.35 -4.86 -18.13
N GLU A 351 -32.20 -5.01 -18.79
CA GLU A 351 -32.08 -5.78 -20.04
C GLU A 351 -32.26 -7.28 -19.80
N LEU A 352 -31.69 -7.81 -18.71
CA LEU A 352 -31.79 -9.24 -18.33
C LEU A 352 -33.12 -9.59 -17.66
N GLY A 353 -33.89 -8.61 -17.18
CA GLY A 353 -35.15 -8.82 -16.47
C GLY A 353 -34.97 -9.48 -15.09
N VAL A 354 -33.78 -9.41 -14.50
CA VAL A 354 -33.44 -9.95 -13.16
C VAL A 354 -33.18 -8.82 -12.17
N PRO A 355 -33.46 -9.00 -10.87
CA PRO A 355 -33.17 -7.97 -9.87
C PRO A 355 -31.64 -7.71 -9.76
N VAL A 356 -31.27 -6.48 -9.36
CA VAL A 356 -29.87 -6.02 -9.32
C VAL A 356 -28.97 -6.92 -8.47
N ASP A 357 -29.50 -7.48 -7.39
CA ASP A 357 -28.80 -8.40 -6.46
C ASP A 357 -28.48 -9.78 -7.06
N GLN A 358 -28.98 -10.09 -8.25
CA GLN A 358 -28.72 -11.35 -8.96
C GLN A 358 -27.89 -11.16 -10.24
N VAL A 359 -27.61 -9.91 -10.63
CA VAL A 359 -26.87 -9.59 -11.87
C VAL A 359 -25.39 -9.97 -11.75
N ALA A 360 -24.79 -9.80 -10.59
CA ALA A 360 -23.36 -9.97 -10.39
C ALA A 360 -23.05 -11.14 -9.45
N LYS A 361 -22.17 -12.06 -9.89
CA LYS A 361 -21.58 -13.09 -9.04
C LYS A 361 -20.38 -12.52 -8.28
N ALA A 362 -20.08 -13.10 -7.12
CA ALA A 362 -19.03 -12.64 -6.22
C ALA A 362 -17.60 -12.86 -6.77
N GLY A 363 -16.66 -11.96 -6.40
CA GLY A 363 -15.22 -12.15 -6.59
C GLY A 363 -14.60 -11.41 -7.76
N PRO A 364 -13.38 -11.80 -8.19
CA PRO A 364 -12.64 -11.19 -9.31
C PRO A 364 -13.41 -11.20 -10.63
N GLY A 365 -14.38 -12.10 -10.77
CA GLY A 365 -15.29 -12.17 -11.89
C GLY A 365 -16.07 -10.87 -12.17
N LEU A 366 -16.23 -9.98 -11.18
CA LEU A 366 -16.90 -8.70 -11.43
C LEU A 366 -16.13 -7.87 -12.47
N ALA A 367 -14.81 -7.78 -12.35
CA ALA A 367 -13.99 -6.99 -13.27
C ALA A 367 -13.80 -7.64 -14.64
N PHE A 368 -13.77 -8.97 -14.72
CA PHE A 368 -13.41 -9.70 -15.94
C PHE A 368 -14.60 -10.45 -16.59
N VAL A 369 -15.76 -10.44 -15.97
CA VAL A 369 -16.99 -11.05 -16.49
C VAL A 369 -18.08 -10.00 -16.66
N VAL A 370 -18.48 -9.34 -15.56
CA VAL A 370 -19.65 -8.46 -15.56
C VAL A 370 -19.39 -7.16 -16.33
N TYR A 371 -18.23 -6.53 -16.14
CA TYR A 371 -17.93 -5.30 -16.88
C TYR A 371 -17.69 -5.53 -18.37
N PRO A 372 -16.91 -6.53 -18.80
CA PRO A 372 -16.82 -6.87 -20.22
C PRO A 372 -18.19 -7.12 -20.86
N GLN A 373 -19.06 -7.86 -20.17
CA GLN A 373 -20.44 -8.09 -20.64
C GLN A 373 -21.24 -6.79 -20.73
N ALA A 374 -21.11 -5.91 -19.74
CA ALA A 374 -21.77 -4.61 -19.76
C ALA A 374 -21.30 -3.73 -20.92
N MET A 375 -20.00 -3.78 -21.27
CA MET A 375 -19.43 -3.03 -22.38
C MET A 375 -19.96 -3.53 -23.74
N THR A 376 -20.27 -4.85 -23.90
CA THR A 376 -20.86 -5.36 -25.15
C THR A 376 -22.26 -4.82 -25.41
N MET A 377 -22.98 -4.43 -24.36
CA MET A 377 -24.33 -3.84 -24.49
C MET A 377 -24.29 -2.34 -24.89
N LEU A 378 -23.10 -1.72 -24.93
CA LEU A 378 -22.95 -0.32 -25.31
C LEU A 378 -22.67 -0.16 -26.80
N PRO A 379 -23.17 0.89 -27.47
CA PRO A 379 -22.76 1.19 -28.84
C PRO A 379 -21.26 1.46 -28.90
N LEU A 380 -20.57 0.97 -29.93
CA LEU A 380 -19.11 0.98 -30.06
C LEU A 380 -18.40 0.18 -28.93
N SER A 381 -18.89 -1.03 -28.67
CA SER A 381 -18.39 -1.91 -27.59
C SER A 381 -16.86 -2.09 -27.56
N PRO A 382 -16.10 -2.23 -28.68
CA PRO A 382 -14.65 -2.32 -28.62
C PRO A 382 -13.97 -1.05 -28.07
N PHE A 383 -14.50 0.13 -28.39
CA PHE A 383 -13.97 1.40 -27.90
C PHE A 383 -14.12 1.53 -26.37
N TRP A 384 -15.31 1.22 -25.84
CA TRP A 384 -15.55 1.27 -24.40
C TRP A 384 -14.75 0.21 -23.64
N SER A 385 -14.63 -1.00 -24.20
CA SER A 385 -13.82 -2.06 -23.63
C SER A 385 -12.35 -1.68 -23.56
N PHE A 386 -11.80 -1.13 -24.66
CA PHE A 386 -10.42 -0.64 -24.68
C PHE A 386 -10.18 0.45 -23.63
N LEU A 387 -11.03 1.47 -23.56
CA LEU A 387 -10.91 2.54 -22.57
C LEU A 387 -10.98 2.02 -21.13
N PHE A 388 -11.89 1.09 -20.87
CA PHE A 388 -12.06 0.50 -19.55
C PHE A 388 -10.81 -0.29 -19.11
N PHE A 389 -10.31 -1.19 -19.97
CA PHE A 389 -9.12 -1.97 -19.63
C PHE A 389 -7.85 -1.10 -19.59
N PHE A 390 -7.76 -0.07 -20.40
CA PHE A 390 -6.66 0.89 -20.34
C PHE A 390 -6.70 1.71 -19.03
N MET A 391 -7.89 2.09 -18.55
CA MET A 391 -8.07 2.69 -17.24
C MET A 391 -7.62 1.73 -16.12
N LEU A 392 -8.06 0.46 -16.16
CA LEU A 392 -7.63 -0.54 -15.17
C LEU A 392 -6.11 -0.75 -15.19
N LEU A 393 -5.50 -0.74 -16.37
CA LEU A 393 -4.04 -0.86 -16.52
C LEU A 393 -3.33 0.30 -15.81
N THR A 394 -3.73 1.54 -16.06
CA THR A 394 -3.10 2.71 -15.44
C THR A 394 -3.28 2.72 -13.92
N LEU A 395 -4.47 2.38 -13.41
CA LEU A 395 -4.74 2.23 -11.98
C LEU A 395 -3.89 1.14 -11.33
N GLY A 396 -3.73 0.01 -12.01
CA GLY A 396 -2.92 -1.11 -11.49
C GLY A 396 -1.44 -0.79 -11.44
N LEU A 397 -0.92 -0.14 -12.47
CA LEU A 397 0.51 0.18 -12.58
C LEU A 397 0.99 1.10 -11.46
N ASP A 398 0.22 2.12 -11.06
CA ASP A 398 0.61 3.06 -10.01
C ASP A 398 0.82 2.36 -8.65
N SER A 399 -0.09 1.47 -8.28
CA SER A 399 0.05 0.67 -7.05
C SER A 399 1.25 -0.29 -7.15
N GLN A 400 1.48 -0.90 -8.31
CA GLN A 400 2.60 -1.81 -8.53
C GLN A 400 3.95 -1.09 -8.47
N PHE A 401 4.04 0.15 -8.98
CA PHE A 401 5.24 0.99 -8.82
C PHE A 401 5.56 1.23 -7.35
N ALA A 402 4.54 1.52 -6.54
CA ALA A 402 4.70 1.73 -5.12
C ALA A 402 5.23 0.49 -4.39
N PHE A 403 4.68 -0.70 -4.69
CA PHE A 403 5.14 -1.94 -4.09
C PHE A 403 6.60 -2.22 -4.42
N LEU A 404 6.99 -2.09 -5.69
CA LEU A 404 8.35 -2.35 -6.11
C LEU A 404 9.33 -1.30 -5.57
N GLU A 405 8.98 0.00 -5.60
CA GLU A 405 9.80 1.06 -5.02
C GLU A 405 9.98 0.88 -3.50
N THR A 406 8.96 0.39 -2.79
CA THR A 406 9.03 0.07 -1.36
C THR A 406 10.09 -0.98 -1.07
N ILE A 407 10.09 -2.08 -1.84
CA ILE A 407 11.07 -3.17 -1.68
C ILE A 407 12.47 -2.67 -2.03
N VAL A 408 12.62 -2.01 -3.17
CA VAL A 408 13.91 -1.50 -3.65
C VAL A 408 14.49 -0.50 -2.65
N THR A 409 13.70 0.46 -2.19
CA THR A 409 14.14 1.49 -1.24
C THR A 409 14.49 0.89 0.11
N ALA A 410 13.65 -0.01 0.64
CA ALA A 410 13.91 -0.62 1.94
C ALA A 410 15.25 -1.36 1.98
N VAL A 411 15.55 -2.16 0.95
CA VAL A 411 16.80 -2.92 0.89
C VAL A 411 17.98 -2.01 0.54
N THR A 412 17.78 -1.00 -0.32
CA THR A 412 18.83 -0.04 -0.69
C THR A 412 19.24 0.84 0.50
N ASP A 413 18.29 1.22 1.36
CA ASP A 413 18.59 2.02 2.57
C ASP A 413 19.27 1.19 3.67
N GLU A 414 19.07 -0.13 3.70
CA GLU A 414 19.78 -1.03 4.60
C GLU A 414 21.23 -1.28 4.15
N PHE A 415 21.48 -1.31 2.82
CA PHE A 415 22.80 -1.55 2.22
C PHE A 415 23.18 -0.44 1.24
N PRO A 416 23.29 0.83 1.69
CA PRO A 416 23.44 1.99 0.80
C PRO A 416 24.70 1.92 -0.05
N TYR A 417 25.82 1.56 0.54
CA TYR A 417 27.12 1.49 -0.11
C TYR A 417 27.17 0.56 -1.34
N TYR A 418 26.51 -0.59 -1.25
CA TYR A 418 26.55 -1.59 -2.33
C TYR A 418 25.46 -1.41 -3.38
N LEU A 419 24.26 -0.99 -2.95
CA LEU A 419 23.06 -1.05 -3.79
C LEU A 419 22.69 0.28 -4.43
N ARG A 420 22.98 1.45 -3.81
CA ARG A 420 22.65 2.74 -4.41
C ARG A 420 23.28 2.95 -5.78
N PRO A 421 24.58 2.68 -5.99
CA PRO A 421 25.21 2.84 -7.31
C PRO A 421 24.64 1.89 -8.38
N LYS A 422 24.06 0.75 -7.96
CA LYS A 422 23.53 -0.31 -8.82
C LYS A 422 22.02 -0.47 -8.70
N LYS A 423 21.30 0.59 -8.26
CA LYS A 423 19.84 0.53 -7.99
C LYS A 423 19.05 -0.03 -9.19
N ALA A 424 19.37 0.38 -10.41
CA ALA A 424 18.69 -0.09 -11.62
C ALA A 424 18.86 -1.62 -11.84
N VAL A 425 20.09 -2.14 -11.66
CA VAL A 425 20.36 -3.58 -11.79
C VAL A 425 19.63 -4.36 -10.70
N PHE A 426 19.66 -3.86 -9.47
CA PHE A 426 18.96 -4.47 -8.34
C PHE A 426 17.45 -4.52 -8.56
N SER A 427 16.83 -3.42 -9.05
CA SER A 427 15.42 -3.39 -9.41
C SER A 427 15.08 -4.41 -10.50
N GLY A 428 15.94 -4.55 -11.52
CA GLY A 428 15.78 -5.55 -12.58
C GLY A 428 15.81 -6.98 -12.04
N LEU A 429 16.75 -7.28 -11.14
CA LEU A 429 16.83 -8.60 -10.50
C LEU A 429 15.60 -8.94 -9.68
N ILE A 430 15.06 -7.97 -8.94
CA ILE A 430 13.79 -8.15 -8.19
C ILE A 430 12.64 -8.44 -9.18
N CYS A 431 12.52 -7.67 -10.27
CA CYS A 431 11.47 -7.90 -11.27
C CYS A 431 11.57 -9.31 -11.87
N VAL A 432 12.78 -9.78 -12.21
CA VAL A 432 12.99 -11.14 -12.73
C VAL A 432 12.63 -12.19 -11.68
N ALA A 433 13.06 -12.02 -10.43
CA ALA A 433 12.73 -12.95 -9.35
C ALA A 433 11.21 -13.04 -9.12
N MET A 434 10.51 -11.90 -9.09
CA MET A 434 9.06 -11.85 -8.91
C MET A 434 8.30 -12.40 -10.12
N TYR A 435 8.81 -12.18 -11.34
CA TYR A 435 8.28 -12.81 -12.54
C TYR A 435 8.36 -14.33 -12.45
N LEU A 436 9.52 -14.87 -12.08
CA LEU A 436 9.71 -16.33 -11.94
C LEU A 436 8.79 -16.93 -10.88
N MET A 437 8.63 -16.26 -9.72
CA MET A 437 7.66 -16.68 -8.69
C MET A 437 6.22 -16.58 -9.19
N GLY A 438 5.91 -15.59 -10.02
CA GLY A 438 4.59 -15.39 -10.60
C GLY A 438 4.20 -16.38 -11.70
N LEU A 439 5.13 -17.16 -12.25
CA LEU A 439 4.83 -18.12 -13.32
C LEU A 439 3.80 -19.18 -12.91
N ILE A 440 3.75 -19.57 -11.66
CA ILE A 440 2.73 -20.50 -11.16
C ILE A 440 1.30 -19.96 -11.35
N LEU A 441 1.14 -18.64 -11.32
CA LEU A 441 -0.16 -17.97 -11.50
C LEU A 441 -0.60 -17.98 -12.98
N THR A 442 0.29 -18.29 -13.92
CA THR A 442 -0.02 -18.38 -15.36
C THR A 442 -0.44 -19.78 -15.81
N THR A 443 -0.53 -20.72 -14.88
CA THR A 443 -0.99 -22.10 -15.14
C THR A 443 -2.52 -22.20 -15.11
N ASP A 444 -3.09 -23.31 -15.60
CA ASP A 444 -4.53 -23.59 -15.54
C ASP A 444 -5.09 -23.54 -14.10
N GLY A 445 -4.29 -23.94 -13.11
CA GLY A 445 -4.59 -23.83 -11.67
C GLY A 445 -4.19 -22.50 -11.04
N GLY A 446 -3.67 -21.56 -11.82
CA GLY A 446 -3.10 -20.30 -11.33
C GLY A 446 -4.08 -19.44 -10.54
N MET A 447 -5.37 -19.49 -10.90
CA MET A 447 -6.40 -18.73 -10.19
C MET A 447 -6.57 -19.19 -8.73
N TYR A 448 -6.43 -20.49 -8.45
CA TYR A 448 -6.47 -20.99 -7.07
C TYR A 448 -5.29 -20.45 -6.24
N TRP A 449 -4.09 -20.41 -6.83
CA TRP A 449 -2.91 -19.80 -6.19
C TRP A 449 -3.09 -18.30 -5.96
N LEU A 450 -3.70 -17.59 -6.92
CA LEU A 450 -3.96 -16.17 -6.79
C LEU A 450 -4.90 -15.87 -5.63
N VAL A 451 -6.02 -16.62 -5.52
CA VAL A 451 -6.99 -16.48 -4.43
C VAL A 451 -6.32 -16.77 -3.07
N LEU A 452 -5.51 -17.83 -2.99
CA LEU A 452 -4.79 -18.16 -1.77
C LEU A 452 -3.84 -17.03 -1.35
N LEU A 453 -3.10 -16.42 -2.30
CA LEU A 453 -2.21 -15.29 -2.02
C LEU A 453 -3.01 -14.05 -1.61
N ASP A 454 -4.12 -13.72 -2.28
CA ASP A 454 -4.94 -12.55 -1.93
C ASP A 454 -5.54 -12.66 -0.53
N ASP A 455 -6.05 -13.84 -0.17
CA ASP A 455 -6.71 -14.06 1.12
C ASP A 455 -5.74 -14.05 2.32
N TYR A 456 -4.51 -14.56 2.14
CA TYR A 456 -3.61 -14.81 3.28
C TYR A 456 -2.41 -13.88 3.35
N SER A 457 -1.93 -13.29 2.23
CA SER A 457 -0.68 -12.50 2.23
C SER A 457 -0.72 -11.26 3.11
N ALA A 458 -1.83 -10.53 3.10
CA ALA A 458 -1.98 -9.24 3.78
C ALA A 458 -3.14 -9.21 4.79
N SER A 459 -3.69 -10.34 5.21
CA SER A 459 -4.84 -10.40 6.09
C SER A 459 -4.49 -10.02 7.55
N PHE A 460 -4.30 -11.00 8.42
CA PHE A 460 -4.01 -10.76 9.83
C PHE A 460 -2.58 -10.27 10.08
N GLY A 461 -1.62 -10.61 9.22
CA GLY A 461 -0.23 -10.12 9.32
C GLY A 461 -0.15 -8.59 9.26
N LEU A 462 -0.90 -7.99 8.34
CA LEU A 462 -0.97 -6.53 8.19
C LEU A 462 -1.50 -5.84 9.46
N MET A 463 -2.57 -6.38 10.06
CA MET A 463 -3.13 -5.85 11.32
C MET A 463 -2.10 -5.88 12.44
N VAL A 464 -1.36 -7.00 12.58
CA VAL A 464 -0.31 -7.15 13.60
C VAL A 464 0.81 -6.14 13.39
N VAL A 465 1.24 -5.92 12.14
CA VAL A 465 2.27 -4.92 11.80
C VAL A 465 1.80 -3.52 12.21
N VAL A 466 0.57 -3.12 11.88
CA VAL A 466 0.05 -1.79 12.21
C VAL A 466 -0.13 -1.59 13.71
N ILE A 467 -0.65 -2.61 14.43
CA ILE A 467 -0.74 -2.57 15.91
C ILE A 467 0.66 -2.40 16.50
N THR A 468 1.65 -3.16 16.03
CA THR A 468 3.04 -3.09 16.49
C THR A 468 3.62 -1.69 16.23
N THR A 469 3.37 -1.11 15.05
CA THR A 469 3.81 0.25 14.72
C THR A 469 3.19 1.28 15.66
N CYS A 470 1.89 1.20 15.93
CA CYS A 470 1.22 2.08 16.90
C CYS A 470 1.86 1.97 18.29
N LEU A 471 2.08 0.74 18.79
CA LEU A 471 2.69 0.52 20.11
C LEU A 471 4.14 1.02 20.18
N ALA A 472 4.94 0.75 19.16
CA ALA A 472 6.32 1.20 19.08
C ALA A 472 6.41 2.74 19.12
N VAL A 473 5.62 3.44 18.31
CA VAL A 473 5.65 4.90 18.19
C VAL A 473 5.05 5.57 19.43
N THR A 474 3.93 5.06 19.95
CA THR A 474 3.19 5.77 20.99
C THR A 474 3.64 5.42 22.42
N ARG A 475 4.06 4.16 22.67
CA ARG A 475 4.41 3.68 23.99
C ARG A 475 5.91 3.58 24.21
N VAL A 476 6.64 3.03 23.24
CA VAL A 476 8.07 2.77 23.39
C VAL A 476 8.89 4.02 23.08
N TYR A 477 8.68 4.63 21.91
CA TYR A 477 9.31 5.91 21.55
C TYR A 477 8.73 7.07 22.37
N GLY A 478 7.43 7.07 22.54
CA GLY A 478 6.67 8.04 23.30
C GLY A 478 5.92 9.05 22.43
N ILE A 479 4.61 9.15 22.67
CA ILE A 479 3.70 10.02 21.88
C ILE A 479 4.12 11.49 21.93
N GLN A 480 4.66 11.97 23.06
CA GLN A 480 5.08 13.35 23.19
C GLN A 480 6.31 13.66 22.34
N ARG A 481 7.28 12.73 22.28
CA ARG A 481 8.45 12.84 21.38
C ARG A 481 8.02 12.88 19.94
N PHE A 482 7.14 11.97 19.56
CA PHE A 482 6.60 11.94 18.19
C PHE A 482 5.81 13.20 17.82
N CYS A 483 5.04 13.76 18.76
CA CYS A 483 4.38 15.05 18.54
C CYS A 483 5.35 16.23 18.41
N ARG A 484 6.52 16.19 19.10
CA ARG A 484 7.61 17.18 18.94
C ARG A 484 8.26 17.06 17.57
N ASP A 485 8.51 15.84 17.11
CA ASP A 485 9.08 15.59 15.78
C ASP A 485 8.17 16.13 14.67
N ILE A 486 6.86 15.93 14.80
CA ILE A 486 5.88 16.50 13.88
C ILE A 486 5.86 18.03 13.97
N HIS A 487 5.98 18.58 15.18
CA HIS A 487 6.08 20.05 15.37
C HIS A 487 7.33 20.64 14.68
N MET A 488 8.46 19.96 14.74
CA MET A 488 9.68 20.39 14.03
C MET A 488 9.45 20.44 12.51
N MET A 489 8.71 19.51 11.94
CA MET A 489 8.43 19.46 10.50
C MET A 489 7.35 20.47 10.06
N LEU A 490 6.24 20.56 10.82
CA LEU A 490 5.02 21.23 10.41
C LEU A 490 4.74 22.56 11.14
N GLY A 491 5.46 22.86 12.22
CA GLY A 491 5.26 24.06 13.04
C GLY A 491 4.07 23.99 14.02
N PHE A 492 3.36 22.87 14.10
CA PHE A 492 2.26 22.67 15.06
C PHE A 492 2.24 21.24 15.61
N LYS A 493 1.72 21.07 16.83
CA LYS A 493 1.55 19.75 17.45
C LYS A 493 0.20 19.12 17.01
N PRO A 494 0.15 17.80 16.72
CA PRO A 494 -1.11 17.12 16.40
C PRO A 494 -2.14 17.27 17.51
N GLY A 495 -3.39 17.51 17.10
CA GLY A 495 -4.52 17.67 18.03
C GLY A 495 -4.87 16.38 18.80
N LEU A 496 -5.76 16.52 19.80
CA LEU A 496 -6.22 15.42 20.65
C LEU A 496 -6.78 14.24 19.85
N TYR A 497 -7.46 14.49 18.74
CA TYR A 497 -8.01 13.46 17.86
C TYR A 497 -6.92 12.45 17.39
N PHE A 498 -5.82 12.93 16.81
CA PHE A 498 -4.74 12.06 16.33
C PHE A 498 -4.09 11.30 17.48
N ARG A 499 -3.84 11.97 18.61
CA ARG A 499 -3.25 11.33 19.80
C ARG A 499 -4.15 10.22 20.35
N ALA A 500 -5.45 10.46 20.47
CA ALA A 500 -6.42 9.48 20.95
C ALA A 500 -6.53 8.29 20.00
N CYS A 501 -6.54 8.54 18.68
CA CYS A 501 -6.54 7.47 17.68
C CYS A 501 -5.27 6.62 17.77
N TRP A 502 -4.10 7.21 17.78
CA TRP A 502 -2.83 6.47 17.83
C TRP A 502 -2.62 5.69 19.13
N LEU A 503 -3.00 6.28 20.27
CA LEU A 503 -2.80 5.67 21.58
C LEU A 503 -3.78 4.54 21.89
N PHE A 504 -5.03 4.68 21.45
CA PHE A 504 -6.10 3.81 21.90
C PHE A 504 -7.04 3.36 20.79
N LEU A 505 -7.69 4.28 20.08
CA LEU A 505 -8.81 3.92 19.19
C LEU A 505 -8.38 3.00 18.05
N SER A 506 -7.33 3.36 17.29
CA SER A 506 -6.87 2.55 16.17
C SER A 506 -6.33 1.19 16.60
N PRO A 507 -5.39 1.07 17.57
CA PRO A 507 -4.90 -0.24 18.00
C PRO A 507 -5.98 -1.11 18.66
N ALA A 508 -6.92 -0.53 19.41
CA ALA A 508 -8.02 -1.28 20.02
C ALA A 508 -9.00 -1.82 18.97
N THR A 509 -9.35 -0.99 17.97
CA THR A 509 -10.20 -1.40 16.86
C THR A 509 -9.54 -2.53 16.06
N LEU A 510 -8.25 -2.39 15.73
CA LEU A 510 -7.50 -3.41 15.01
C LEU A 510 -7.37 -4.72 15.79
N LEU A 511 -7.11 -4.63 17.09
CA LEU A 511 -7.05 -5.81 17.95
C LEU A 511 -8.41 -6.53 18.02
N ALA A 512 -9.50 -5.79 18.14
CA ALA A 512 -10.85 -6.37 18.13
C ALA A 512 -11.15 -7.06 16.79
N LEU A 513 -10.79 -6.44 15.65
CA LEU A 513 -10.95 -7.03 14.33
C LEU A 513 -10.08 -8.27 14.14
N LEU A 514 -8.83 -8.25 14.63
CA LEU A 514 -7.91 -9.39 14.58
C LEU A 514 -8.47 -10.58 15.37
N VAL A 515 -8.89 -10.34 16.62
CA VAL A 515 -9.48 -11.40 17.46
C VAL A 515 -10.73 -11.98 16.80
N TYR A 516 -11.61 -11.12 16.27
CA TYR A 516 -12.80 -11.57 15.57
C TYR A 516 -12.46 -12.39 14.32
N SER A 517 -11.49 -11.96 13.50
CA SER A 517 -11.05 -12.69 12.30
C SER A 517 -10.52 -14.09 12.65
N ILE A 518 -9.86 -14.24 13.79
CA ILE A 518 -9.40 -15.56 14.28
C ILE A 518 -10.58 -16.41 14.74
N VAL A 519 -11.50 -15.84 15.54
CA VAL A 519 -12.65 -16.58 16.10
C VAL A 519 -13.65 -17.01 15.02
N LYS A 520 -13.84 -16.18 14.00
CA LYS A 520 -14.77 -16.41 12.87
C LYS A 520 -14.05 -16.79 11.59
N TYR A 521 -12.89 -17.41 11.72
CA TYR A 521 -12.14 -17.90 10.58
C TYR A 521 -13.02 -18.78 9.67
N GLN A 522 -13.01 -18.47 8.39
CA GLN A 522 -13.68 -19.24 7.34
C GLN A 522 -12.61 -19.64 6.32
N PRO A 523 -12.57 -20.92 5.92
CA PRO A 523 -11.70 -21.39 4.86
C PRO A 523 -11.93 -20.61 3.57
N SER A 524 -10.86 -20.43 2.77
CA SER A 524 -10.96 -19.80 1.46
C SER A 524 -11.74 -20.70 0.50
N GLU A 525 -12.57 -20.08 -0.34
CA GLU A 525 -13.37 -20.77 -1.37
C GLU A 525 -13.27 -20.00 -2.69
N TYR A 526 -13.26 -20.72 -3.80
CA TYR A 526 -13.36 -20.13 -5.14
C TYR A 526 -14.52 -20.77 -5.91
N GLY A 527 -15.62 -20.04 -6.04
CA GLY A 527 -16.86 -20.57 -6.59
C GLY A 527 -17.38 -21.75 -5.76
N SER A 528 -17.44 -22.94 -6.37
CA SER A 528 -17.80 -24.21 -5.68
C SER A 528 -16.59 -24.99 -5.16
N TYR A 529 -15.36 -24.55 -5.47
CA TYR A 529 -14.14 -25.23 -5.06
C TYR A 529 -13.74 -24.84 -3.63
N ARG A 530 -13.53 -25.85 -2.78
CA ARG A 530 -12.98 -25.70 -1.43
C ARG A 530 -11.52 -26.11 -1.43
N PHE A 531 -10.69 -25.28 -0.80
CA PHE A 531 -9.25 -25.56 -0.72
C PHE A 531 -8.98 -26.79 0.17
N PRO A 532 -8.03 -27.66 -0.22
CA PRO A 532 -7.61 -28.77 0.62
C PRO A 532 -6.84 -28.25 1.86
N ALA A 533 -6.89 -29.01 2.95
CA ALA A 533 -6.32 -28.60 4.25
C ALA A 533 -4.82 -28.20 4.18
N TRP A 534 -4.03 -28.84 3.30
CA TRP A 534 -2.63 -28.46 3.13
C TRP A 534 -2.45 -27.07 2.51
N ALA A 535 -3.33 -26.68 1.57
CA ALA A 535 -3.26 -25.36 0.94
C ALA A 535 -3.69 -24.25 1.92
N GLU A 536 -4.73 -24.52 2.73
CA GLU A 536 -5.11 -23.61 3.81
C GLU A 536 -4.01 -23.48 4.85
N LEU A 537 -3.37 -24.59 5.25
CA LEU A 537 -2.22 -24.56 6.15
C LEU A 537 -1.08 -23.72 5.57
N LEU A 538 -0.81 -23.84 4.26
CA LEU A 538 0.20 -23.03 3.58
C LEU A 538 -0.17 -21.54 3.63
N GLY A 539 -1.43 -21.19 3.38
CA GLY A 539 -1.92 -19.82 3.48
C GLY A 539 -1.77 -19.26 4.91
N ILE A 540 -2.20 -20.01 5.92
CA ILE A 540 -2.04 -19.65 7.33
C ILE A 540 -0.56 -19.47 7.68
N LEU A 541 0.33 -20.36 7.21
CA LEU A 541 1.77 -20.25 7.45
C LEU A 541 2.38 -19.00 6.78
N MET A 542 1.93 -18.60 5.60
CA MET A 542 2.36 -17.34 4.96
C MET A 542 1.99 -16.13 5.82
N GLY A 543 0.75 -16.06 6.31
CA GLY A 543 0.32 -14.99 7.21
C GLY A 543 1.02 -15.03 8.57
N LEU A 544 1.21 -16.22 9.15
CA LEU A 544 1.95 -16.39 10.40
C LEU A 544 3.43 -16.02 10.26
N LEU A 545 4.05 -16.27 9.11
CA LEU A 545 5.44 -15.90 8.87
C LEU A 545 5.64 -14.39 9.01
N SER A 546 4.73 -13.57 8.47
CA SER A 546 4.78 -12.11 8.65
C SER A 546 4.65 -11.70 10.13
N CYS A 547 3.80 -12.39 10.90
CA CYS A 547 3.67 -12.16 12.33
C CYS A 547 4.93 -12.60 13.12
N LEU A 548 5.53 -13.73 12.75
CA LEU A 548 6.71 -14.29 13.43
C LEU A 548 8.00 -13.48 13.18
N LEU A 549 8.09 -12.75 12.08
CA LEU A 549 9.22 -11.86 11.81
C LEU A 549 9.37 -10.77 12.88
N ILE A 550 8.28 -10.33 13.50
CA ILE A 550 8.30 -9.30 14.53
C ILE A 550 9.01 -9.81 15.80
N PRO A 551 8.56 -10.89 16.49
CA PRO A 551 9.25 -11.40 17.65
C PRO A 551 10.64 -11.97 17.33
N ALA A 552 10.86 -12.50 16.12
CA ALA A 552 12.19 -12.91 15.69
C ALA A 552 13.15 -11.71 15.60
N GLY A 553 12.69 -10.60 15.02
CA GLY A 553 13.45 -9.34 15.01
C GLY A 553 13.72 -8.79 16.40
N MET A 554 12.73 -8.86 17.32
CA MET A 554 12.92 -8.49 18.73
C MET A 554 14.00 -9.34 19.39
N LEU A 555 13.98 -10.64 19.19
CA LEU A 555 14.99 -11.56 19.72
C LEU A 555 16.38 -11.22 19.20
N VAL A 556 16.53 -11.00 17.89
CA VAL A 556 17.81 -10.63 17.27
C VAL A 556 18.31 -9.29 17.83
N ALA A 557 17.43 -8.30 18.00
CA ALA A 557 17.79 -7.00 18.55
C ALA A 557 18.32 -7.13 19.99
N VAL A 558 17.61 -7.88 20.84
CA VAL A 558 18.01 -8.11 22.24
C VAL A 558 19.32 -8.93 22.34
N LEU A 559 19.55 -9.90 21.46
CA LEU A 559 20.77 -10.70 21.44
C LEU A 559 22.03 -9.92 20.99
N ARG A 560 21.84 -8.80 20.28
CA ARG A 560 22.96 -7.94 19.85
C ARG A 560 23.46 -7.00 20.94
N GLU A 561 22.65 -6.73 21.95
CA GLU A 561 23.01 -5.86 23.06
C GLU A 561 23.73 -6.63 24.17
N GLU A 562 24.58 -5.94 24.94
CA GLU A 562 25.33 -6.51 26.06
C GLU A 562 24.66 -6.18 27.40
N GLY A 563 24.77 -7.05 28.41
CA GLY A 563 24.23 -6.85 29.74
C GLY A 563 23.19 -7.87 30.16
N SER A 564 22.42 -7.59 31.23
CA SER A 564 21.28 -8.41 31.68
C SER A 564 20.12 -8.33 30.66
N LEU A 565 19.21 -9.31 30.68
CA LEU A 565 18.08 -9.33 29.75
C LEU A 565 17.24 -8.05 29.79
N TRP A 566 17.06 -7.47 30.96
CA TRP A 566 16.31 -6.21 31.11
C TRP A 566 17.06 -5.01 30.53
N GLU A 567 18.36 -4.90 30.76
CA GLU A 567 19.22 -3.86 30.18
C GLU A 567 19.25 -3.96 28.66
N ARG A 568 19.42 -5.17 28.09
CA ARG A 568 19.37 -5.42 26.66
C ARG A 568 18.02 -4.98 26.05
N LEU A 569 16.92 -5.33 26.70
CA LEU A 569 15.59 -4.93 26.26
C LEU A 569 15.43 -3.40 26.27
N GLN A 570 15.92 -2.75 27.32
CA GLN A 570 15.86 -1.30 27.45
C GLN A 570 16.76 -0.61 26.42
N GLN A 571 17.96 -1.13 26.15
CA GLN A 571 18.85 -0.60 25.12
C GLN A 571 18.28 -0.78 23.71
N ALA A 572 17.79 -1.98 23.37
CA ALA A 572 17.17 -2.25 22.07
C ALA A 572 15.88 -1.44 21.83
N SER A 573 15.19 -0.99 22.88
CA SER A 573 13.99 -0.16 22.77
C SER A 573 14.28 1.33 22.58
N ARG A 574 15.48 1.80 22.92
CA ARG A 574 15.86 3.21 22.74
C ARG A 574 16.14 3.52 21.27
N PRO A 575 15.90 4.76 20.83
CA PRO A 575 16.32 5.19 19.50
C PRO A 575 17.84 5.02 19.30
N ALA A 576 18.22 4.59 18.12
CA ALA A 576 19.63 4.50 17.73
C ALA A 576 20.30 5.89 17.80
N MET A 577 21.62 5.93 18.03
CA MET A 577 22.36 7.21 18.19
C MET A 577 22.26 8.12 16.96
N ASP A 578 22.08 7.53 15.78
CA ASP A 578 21.94 8.26 14.51
C ASP A 578 20.48 8.59 14.15
N TRP A 579 19.51 8.27 15.05
CA TRP A 579 18.10 8.60 14.84
C TRP A 579 17.87 10.12 14.84
N GLY A 580 17.15 10.61 13.85
CA GLY A 580 16.78 12.02 13.70
C GLY A 580 16.66 12.44 12.24
N PRO A 581 16.47 13.73 11.97
CA PRO A 581 16.46 14.27 10.62
C PRO A 581 17.76 13.95 9.87
N SER A 582 17.67 13.62 8.58
CA SER A 582 18.85 13.25 7.77
C SER A 582 19.80 14.41 7.54
N LEU A 583 19.26 15.65 7.36
CA LEU A 583 20.05 16.85 7.15
C LEU A 583 20.38 17.52 8.50
N GLU A 584 21.62 17.90 8.69
CA GLU A 584 22.09 18.55 9.92
C GLU A 584 21.38 19.87 10.20
N GLU A 585 21.05 20.64 9.18
CA GLU A 585 20.31 21.90 9.29
C GLU A 585 18.92 21.77 9.92
N ASN A 586 18.32 20.57 9.84
CA ASN A 586 17.03 20.25 10.42
C ASN A 586 17.12 19.62 11.82
N ARG A 587 18.34 19.36 12.32
CA ARG A 587 18.55 18.80 13.66
C ARG A 587 18.54 19.93 14.68
N THR A 588 17.49 20.02 15.48
CA THR A 588 17.34 21.00 16.56
C THR A 588 17.05 20.32 17.90
N GLY A 589 17.22 21.00 19.01
CA GLY A 589 16.93 20.49 20.34
C GLY A 589 17.73 19.21 20.69
N MET A 590 17.03 18.13 21.03
CA MET A 590 17.67 16.87 21.44
C MET A 590 18.52 16.19 20.36
N TYR A 591 18.31 16.53 19.08
CA TYR A 591 19.04 15.92 17.97
C TYR A 591 20.39 16.58 17.66
N VAL A 592 20.68 17.76 18.23
CA VAL A 592 21.97 18.42 18.14
C VAL A 592 23.00 17.70 19.01
N ALA A 593 22.62 17.28 20.20
CA ALA A 593 23.51 16.59 21.15
C ALA A 593 23.99 15.23 20.64
N THR A 594 23.17 14.55 19.81
CA THR A 594 23.52 13.25 19.24
C THR A 594 24.68 13.33 18.24
N LEU A 595 24.85 14.45 17.52
CA LEU A 595 26.00 14.68 16.64
C LEU A 595 27.29 14.93 17.43
N ALA A 596 27.20 15.68 18.52
CA ALA A 596 28.35 15.94 19.37
C ALA A 596 28.86 14.64 20.06
N GLY A 597 27.94 13.71 20.39
CA GLY A 597 28.30 12.41 20.98
C GLY A 597 28.88 11.41 19.97
N SER A 598 28.54 11.49 18.69
CA SER A 598 29.09 10.60 17.66
C SER A 598 30.48 11.01 17.18
N GLN A 599 30.88 12.26 17.43
CA GLN A 599 32.24 12.78 17.15
C GLN A 599 33.21 12.58 18.33
N SER A 600 32.77 12.04 19.46
CA SER A 600 33.70 11.64 20.51
C SER A 600 34.44 10.38 20.07
N PRO A 601 35.78 10.47 19.84
CA PRO A 601 36.56 9.24 19.66
C PRO A 601 36.39 8.38 20.90
N LYS A 602 36.25 7.05 20.69
CA LYS A 602 36.32 6.06 21.78
C LYS A 602 37.47 6.50 22.72
N PRO A 603 37.25 6.63 24.04
CA PRO A 603 38.35 7.04 24.91
C PRO A 603 39.41 5.94 24.80
N LEU A 604 40.52 6.29 24.11
CA LEU A 604 41.78 5.59 24.30
C LEU A 604 41.99 5.59 25.81
N MET A 605 42.07 4.42 26.44
CA MET A 605 42.47 4.28 27.81
C MET A 605 43.93 4.78 27.94
N VAL A 606 44.10 6.09 28.03
CA VAL A 606 45.33 6.67 28.50
C VAL A 606 45.20 6.74 30.02
N HIS A 607 45.96 5.91 30.70
CA HIS A 607 46.23 6.04 32.11
C HIS A 607 46.70 7.46 32.42
N MET A 608 45.81 8.37 32.80
CA MET A 608 46.16 9.59 33.51
C MET A 608 45.78 9.46 34.97
N ARG A 609 46.79 9.14 35.73
CA ARG A 609 46.80 9.32 37.18
C ARG A 609 46.85 10.82 37.49
N LYS A 610 45.90 11.28 38.31
CA LYS A 610 45.92 12.49 39.13
C LYS A 610 46.00 13.87 38.41
N TYR A 611 44.87 14.57 38.37
CA TYR A 611 44.73 15.86 39.09
C TYR A 611 43.25 16.25 39.11
N GLY A 612 42.76 16.69 40.28
CA GLY A 612 41.37 17.05 40.51
C GLY A 612 40.93 18.29 39.73
N GLY A 613 39.74 18.22 39.18
CA GLY A 613 39.03 19.33 38.60
C GLY A 613 37.68 18.85 38.18
N ILE A 614 36.64 19.29 38.86
CA ILE A 614 35.24 19.06 38.58
C ILE A 614 34.95 19.56 37.15
N THR A 615 34.57 18.70 36.25
CA THR A 615 34.24 19.06 34.88
C THR A 615 32.77 19.47 34.78
N SER A 616 32.55 20.66 34.21
CA SER A 616 31.29 21.36 34.05
C SER A 616 30.27 20.67 33.08
N PHE A 617 30.48 19.41 32.71
CA PHE A 617 29.62 18.70 31.78
C PHE A 617 28.42 17.97 32.44
N GLU A 618 28.49 17.66 33.74
CA GLU A 618 27.37 17.10 34.46
C GLU A 618 26.27 18.12 34.76
N ASN A 619 26.61 19.41 34.90
CA ASN A 619 25.63 20.45 35.20
C ASN A 619 24.73 20.84 34.02
N THR A 620 25.20 20.72 32.77
CA THR A 620 24.39 21.11 31.60
C THR A 620 23.28 20.08 31.28
N ALA A 621 23.50 18.79 31.54
CA ALA A 621 22.47 17.79 31.35
C ALA A 621 21.38 17.87 32.44
N ILE A 622 21.77 18.27 33.67
CA ILE A 622 20.84 18.45 34.79
C ILE A 622 20.04 19.75 34.65
N GLU A 623 20.62 20.81 34.08
CA GLU A 623 19.90 22.07 33.80
C GLU A 623 18.85 21.87 32.67
N VAL A 624 19.18 21.14 31.61
CA VAL A 624 18.25 20.86 30.52
C VAL A 624 17.06 19.98 31.00
N ASP A 625 17.32 19.01 31.88
CA ASP A 625 16.23 18.20 32.46
C ASP A 625 15.37 19.01 33.45
N ARG A 626 15.91 20.06 34.06
CA ARG A 626 15.19 20.95 34.97
C ARG A 626 14.32 21.96 34.24
N GLU A 627 14.82 22.57 33.16
CA GLU A 627 14.02 23.44 32.29
C GLU A 627 12.88 22.68 31.62
N ILE A 628 13.09 21.41 31.25
CA ILE A 628 12.04 20.56 30.68
C ILE A 628 10.97 20.20 31.74
N ALA A 629 11.36 20.01 33.01
CA ALA A 629 10.43 19.70 34.10
C ALA A 629 9.61 20.95 34.51
N GLU A 630 10.20 22.14 34.49
CA GLU A 630 9.51 23.40 34.81
C GLU A 630 8.53 23.82 33.71
N GLU A 631 8.84 23.58 32.41
CA GLU A 631 7.86 23.78 31.32
C GLU A 631 6.70 22.76 31.35
N GLU A 632 6.91 21.55 31.89
CA GLU A 632 5.83 20.58 32.09
C GLU A 632 4.88 20.94 33.24
N GLU A 633 5.35 21.60 34.30
CA GLU A 633 4.51 22.09 35.39
C GLU A 633 3.70 23.35 35.00
N GLU A 634 4.27 24.27 34.23
CA GLU A 634 3.51 25.45 33.73
C GLU A 634 2.44 25.08 32.69
N SER A 635 2.59 23.96 31.96
CA SER A 635 1.58 23.50 31.00
C SER A 635 0.42 22.73 31.61
N MET A 636 0.48 22.39 32.92
CA MET A 636 -0.57 21.71 33.66
C MET A 636 -1.40 22.62 34.58
N MET A 637 -1.04 23.90 34.70
CA MET A 637 -1.88 24.95 35.28
C MET A 637 -2.57 25.76 34.20
#